data_6117e67b519cb1456d4dbe278aaafbcd
#
_entry.id   6117e67b519cb1456d4dbe278aaafbcd
#
_cell.length_a   1.000
_cell.length_b   1.000
_cell.length_c   1.000
_cell.angle_alpha   90.00
_cell.angle_beta   90.00
_cell.angle_gamma   90.00
#
_symmetry.space_group_name_H-M   'P 1'
#
loop_
_entity.id
_entity.type
_entity.pdbx_description
1 polymer ?
#
loop_
_entity_poly.entity_id
_entity_poly.type
_entity_poly.pdbx_seq_one_letter_code
_entity_poly.pdbx_strand_id
1 'polypeptide(L)'
;MLALCSSSSAPPLFFHRASSSRTPKVSINHRCAKCQSTLLVNASASFPGRLPLFYAQRWSMNNKAEQQFAISSVVKETQVMTTNEEDAQLGVFEIDPLLEKFKDHFSYRTKKYIETKSMIEKYEGSLEEFAQGYLKFGFNREQDSIVYREWAPAAQEAQVIGDFNGWNGSNHKMERNEFGVWTIRIPDSGGSPSIPHNSRIKFRFKHGNGVWVDRIPAWIKFATVAPTQFGAPYDGVYWDPQSSERYIFKHPRPPKSVAPRIYETHIGMCGQEPRVSTYREFADNVLPRISENNYNTIQLMAIMEHSYYGSFGYHVTNFFAVSSRSGTPEDLKYLIDKAHGLGIRVLMDVVHSHASNNVTDGLNGFDVGQGTQDSYFHTGEKGSHKLWDSRLFNYGNWEVLRFLLSNLRWWLDEFMFDGFRFDGVTSMLYHHHGINMVFTGNYSEYFSEATDVDAVVYMMLANHLVHKLLPDATVVAEDVSGMPALCRPVYEGGVGFDYRLAMSIPDKWIDFLKNQRDIEWSMKDIVWSLTNRRYTEKCIAYAESHDQAIVGDKTISFLLMDKEMYSGMSDLKPASPLIDRGTSLHKMIHLITMALGGEGYLNFMGNEFGHPEWIDFPREGNDWSYDKCRRQWNLVDTDHLRYKHMNAFDRAMNLLDDRFHFLASAKQVVSSTSEEDKVIVFERGDLIFVFNFHPENTYNGYKVGCDLPGKYKVALDSDASEFGGQGRVGQDVDHFTTPEGIPGVPETNFNNRPNSFQVLSPARTCVVYYKVDETAEQPGEETVGSESTLSSISVQSEVDETTADTTLVLGEETEETTETGAMLALDDSNIDKNADFLSNEN
;
A
#
# COMPACT_ATOMS: atom_id res chain seq x y z
N MET A 1 -5.37 -10.44 -3.05
CA MET A 1 -4.49 -11.60 -2.78
C MET A 1 -5.15 -12.90 -3.23
N LEU A 2 -5.01 -13.28 -4.47
CA LEU A 2 -5.65 -14.44 -5.07
C LEU A 2 -4.62 -15.55 -5.27
N ALA A 3 -4.93 -16.68 -4.69
CA ALA A 3 -4.39 -18.03 -4.91
C ALA A 3 -3.03 -18.17 -5.62
N LEU A 4 -1.96 -18.20 -4.87
CA LEU A 4 -0.73 -18.89 -5.27
C LEU A 4 -0.91 -20.39 -4.97
N CYS A 5 -0.94 -21.22 -6.01
CA CYS A 5 -0.93 -22.65 -5.87
C CYS A 5 0.37 -23.10 -5.20
N SER A 6 0.27 -23.57 -3.96
CA SER A 6 1.35 -24.26 -3.28
C SER A 6 1.43 -25.70 -3.79
N SER A 7 2.49 -26.01 -4.52
CA SER A 7 2.96 -27.38 -4.65
C SER A 7 3.95 -27.66 -3.51
N SER A 8 3.48 -28.25 -2.42
CA SER A 8 4.34 -28.74 -1.36
C SER A 8 5.09 -29.97 -1.86
N SER A 9 6.39 -29.86 -2.07
CA SER A 9 7.29 -31.01 -2.19
C SER A 9 7.97 -31.22 -0.84
N ALA A 10 7.62 -32.30 -0.16
CA ALA A 10 8.35 -32.83 0.97
C ALA A 10 9.73 -33.33 0.52
N PRO A 11 10.77 -33.26 1.37
CA PRO A 11 12.11 -33.77 1.02
C PRO A 11 12.14 -35.29 0.92
N PRO A 12 13.00 -35.88 0.08
CA PRO A 12 13.06 -37.34 -0.10
C PRO A 12 13.76 -38.03 1.07
N LEU A 13 13.06 -38.91 1.71
CA LEU A 13 13.65 -39.94 2.61
C LEU A 13 14.28 -41.04 1.74
N PHE A 14 15.59 -41.21 1.87
CA PHE A 14 16.30 -42.41 1.38
C PHE A 14 15.84 -43.66 2.09
N PHE A 15 15.33 -44.63 1.35
CA PHE A 15 15.39 -46.05 1.73
C PHE A 15 15.60 -46.98 0.54
N HIS A 16 16.36 -48.05 0.81
CA HIS A 16 16.94 -49.04 -0.08
C HIS A 16 15.94 -49.89 -0.87
N ARG A 17 16.41 -50.32 -2.04
CA ARG A 17 15.87 -51.31 -2.97
C ARG A 17 15.36 -52.59 -2.31
N ALA A 18 14.21 -53.06 -2.77
CA ALA A 18 13.97 -54.48 -3.04
C ALA A 18 12.96 -54.67 -4.17
N SER A 19 13.28 -55.57 -5.06
CA SER A 19 12.64 -55.90 -6.35
C SER A 19 11.35 -56.69 -6.17
N SER A 20 10.31 -56.52 -6.97
CA SER A 20 9.76 -57.47 -7.93
C SER A 20 8.31 -57.20 -8.35
N SER A 21 8.16 -57.14 -9.67
CA SER A 21 7.12 -57.76 -10.51
C SER A 21 5.61 -57.46 -10.35
N ARG A 22 5.11 -57.11 -11.52
CA ARG A 22 3.76 -57.35 -12.12
C ARG A 22 2.74 -56.21 -12.07
N THR A 23 2.56 -55.69 -13.27
CA THR A 23 1.42 -54.87 -13.73
C THR A 23 0.08 -55.60 -13.65
N PRO A 24 -1.05 -54.86 -13.49
CA PRO A 24 -1.90 -54.70 -14.63
C PRO A 24 -2.32 -53.23 -14.91
N LYS A 25 -2.52 -52.98 -16.17
CA LYS A 25 -3.03 -51.74 -16.78
C LYS A 25 -4.47 -51.51 -16.32
N VAL A 26 -4.73 -50.29 -15.78
CA VAL A 26 -6.06 -49.72 -15.78
C VAL A 26 -5.90 -48.28 -16.35
N SER A 27 -6.53 -48.10 -17.49
CA SER A 27 -6.66 -46.82 -18.15
C SER A 27 -7.66 -45.97 -17.39
N ILE A 28 -7.21 -44.83 -16.88
CA ILE A 28 -8.10 -43.77 -16.40
C ILE A 28 -7.77 -42.49 -17.18
N ASN A 29 -8.71 -42.13 -18.05
CA ASN A 29 -8.76 -40.85 -18.72
C ASN A 29 -8.89 -39.72 -17.69
N HIS A 30 -7.83 -38.99 -17.42
CA HIS A 30 -7.93 -37.67 -16.80
C HIS A 30 -7.99 -36.58 -17.89
N ARG A 31 -9.21 -36.17 -18.20
CA ARG A 31 -9.42 -34.84 -18.79
C ARG A 31 -9.13 -33.83 -17.69
N CYS A 32 -8.05 -33.12 -17.82
CA CYS A 32 -7.75 -31.91 -17.08
C CYS A 32 -8.75 -30.82 -17.52
N ALA A 33 -9.75 -30.53 -16.70
CA ALA A 33 -10.62 -29.39 -16.92
C ALA A 33 -9.82 -28.14 -16.53
N LYS A 34 -9.58 -27.27 -17.51
CA LYS A 34 -9.14 -25.90 -17.31
C LYS A 34 -10.17 -25.22 -16.42
N CYS A 35 -9.81 -24.90 -15.17
CA CYS A 35 -10.54 -23.90 -14.41
C CYS A 35 -10.20 -22.51 -14.98
N GLN A 36 -11.03 -22.07 -15.90
CA GLN A 36 -11.21 -20.66 -16.17
C GLN A 36 -12.25 -20.16 -15.16
N SER A 37 -11.83 -19.48 -14.13
CA SER A 37 -12.71 -18.66 -13.31
C SER A 37 -12.95 -17.34 -14.04
N THR A 38 -13.87 -17.37 -15.01
CA THR A 38 -14.43 -16.17 -15.57
C THR A 38 -15.49 -15.69 -14.58
N LEU A 39 -15.23 -14.61 -13.87
CA LEU A 39 -16.27 -13.80 -13.23
C LEU A 39 -17.09 -13.13 -14.32
N LEU A 40 -18.05 -13.84 -14.84
CA LEU A 40 -19.13 -13.28 -15.66
C LEU A 40 -20.11 -12.59 -14.72
N VAL A 41 -19.96 -11.28 -14.56
CA VAL A 41 -21.04 -10.43 -14.09
C VAL A 41 -22.04 -10.33 -15.25
N ASN A 42 -22.98 -11.27 -15.32
CA ASN A 42 -24.17 -11.12 -16.13
C ASN A 42 -25.12 -10.13 -15.45
N ALA A 43 -24.92 -8.85 -15.68
CA ALA A 43 -25.90 -7.82 -15.39
C ALA A 43 -26.81 -7.62 -16.61
N SER A 44 -27.69 -8.59 -16.85
CA SER A 44 -28.89 -8.36 -17.67
C SER A 44 -30.13 -8.75 -16.85
N ALA A 45 -30.45 -7.89 -15.91
CA ALA A 45 -31.77 -7.82 -15.33
C ALA A 45 -32.31 -6.40 -15.54
N SER A 46 -33.12 -6.24 -16.57
CA SER A 46 -33.98 -5.08 -16.78
C SER A 46 -34.92 -4.93 -15.59
N PHE A 47 -34.69 -3.98 -14.70
CA PHE A 47 -35.66 -3.51 -13.73
C PHE A 47 -36.37 -2.27 -14.27
N PRO A 48 -37.70 -2.27 -14.38
CA PRO A 48 -38.48 -1.06 -14.56
C PRO A 48 -38.82 -0.48 -13.20
N GLY A 49 -38.10 0.55 -12.79
CA GLY A 49 -38.39 1.25 -11.54
C GLY A 49 -37.63 2.55 -11.47
N ARG A 50 -38.26 3.65 -11.89
CA ARG A 50 -37.79 5.00 -11.64
C ARG A 50 -37.65 5.20 -10.11
N LEU A 51 -36.42 5.32 -9.63
CA LEU A 51 -36.13 5.93 -8.33
C LEU A 51 -36.08 7.45 -8.49
N PRO A 52 -36.62 8.23 -7.53
CA PRO A 52 -36.76 9.67 -7.66
C PRO A 52 -35.42 10.38 -7.55
N LEU A 53 -35.17 11.29 -8.48
CA LEU A 53 -34.12 12.32 -8.46
C LEU A 53 -34.34 13.32 -7.30
N PHE A 54 -34.10 12.95 -6.06
CA PHE A 54 -34.26 13.86 -4.92
C PHE A 54 -32.98 14.12 -4.10
N TYR A 55 -31.81 13.60 -4.49
CA TYR A 55 -30.59 13.73 -3.68
C TYR A 55 -29.54 14.76 -4.15
N ALA A 56 -29.77 15.49 -5.25
CA ALA A 56 -28.81 16.44 -5.80
C ALA A 56 -28.93 17.90 -5.28
N GLN A 57 -29.83 18.20 -4.35
CA GLN A 57 -30.17 19.60 -4.01
C GLN A 57 -29.76 20.09 -2.61
N ARG A 58 -28.83 19.47 -1.90
CA ARG A 58 -28.47 19.95 -0.53
C ARG A 58 -26.96 20.20 -0.28
N TRP A 59 -26.18 20.50 -1.31
CA TRP A 59 -24.73 20.68 -1.18
C TRP A 59 -24.23 22.14 -1.35
N SER A 60 -25.02 23.15 -1.07
CA SER A 60 -24.55 24.53 -1.22
C SER A 60 -24.67 25.38 0.05
N MET A 61 -24.42 24.85 1.23
CA MET A 61 -24.26 25.70 2.42
C MET A 61 -23.36 25.03 3.47
N ASN A 62 -22.25 25.71 3.78
CA ASN A 62 -21.50 25.74 5.03
C ASN A 62 -20.02 25.33 5.01
N ASN A 63 -19.16 26.19 4.45
CA ASN A 63 -17.71 26.18 4.75
C ASN A 63 -17.36 26.77 6.15
N LYS A 64 -18.33 27.24 6.92
CA LYS A 64 -18.09 27.66 8.31
C LYS A 64 -18.33 26.58 9.34
N ALA A 65 -18.97 25.46 8.95
CA ALA A 65 -19.28 24.36 9.86
C ALA A 65 -18.08 23.42 10.08
N GLU A 66 -17.19 23.26 9.11
CA GLU A 66 -16.08 22.29 9.23
C GLU A 66 -14.98 22.72 10.20
N GLN A 67 -14.66 24.02 10.28
CA GLN A 67 -13.71 24.52 11.30
C GLN A 67 -14.29 24.53 12.73
N GLN A 68 -15.60 24.64 12.88
CA GLN A 68 -16.26 24.45 14.17
C GLN A 68 -16.45 22.98 14.54
N PHE A 69 -16.50 22.07 13.57
CA PHE A 69 -16.61 20.63 13.80
C PHE A 69 -15.32 20.02 14.38
N ALA A 70 -14.14 20.44 13.91
CA ALA A 70 -12.86 19.93 14.41
C ALA A 70 -12.58 20.35 15.88
N ILE A 71 -13.00 21.54 16.29
CA ILE A 71 -12.84 22.00 17.68
C ILE A 71 -13.95 21.42 18.58
N SER A 72 -15.13 21.13 18.04
CA SER A 72 -16.26 20.52 18.77
C SER A 72 -16.08 19.02 18.99
N SER A 73 -15.31 18.31 18.15
CA SER A 73 -15.07 16.87 18.29
C SER A 73 -14.20 16.55 19.51
N VAL A 74 -13.14 17.32 19.75
CA VAL A 74 -12.26 17.13 20.93
C VAL A 74 -13.01 17.40 22.25
N VAL A 75 -13.99 18.31 22.26
CA VAL A 75 -14.79 18.62 23.46
C VAL A 75 -15.92 17.59 23.65
N LYS A 76 -16.43 16.97 22.58
CA LYS A 76 -17.47 15.93 22.67
C LYS A 76 -16.92 14.56 23.11
N GLU A 77 -15.66 14.22 22.79
CA GLU A 77 -15.04 12.96 23.26
C GLU A 77 -15.04 12.84 24.79
N THR A 78 -14.93 13.98 25.51
CA THR A 78 -14.92 13.97 26.98
C THR A 78 -16.33 14.01 27.58
N GLN A 79 -17.36 14.39 26.85
CA GLN A 79 -18.74 14.55 27.38
C GLN A 79 -19.70 13.42 27.03
N VAL A 80 -19.45 12.63 25.97
CA VAL A 80 -20.38 11.56 25.55
C VAL A 80 -20.17 10.26 26.32
N MET A 81 -19.02 10.08 27.00
CA MET A 81 -18.75 8.90 27.82
C MET A 81 -19.27 8.91 29.25
N THR A 82 -20.05 9.92 29.66
CA THR A 82 -20.54 10.04 31.06
C THR A 82 -22.05 10.01 31.22
N THR A 83 -22.84 9.78 30.17
CA THR A 83 -24.32 9.67 30.30
C THR A 83 -24.79 8.28 29.90
N ASN A 84 -25.52 7.65 30.85
CA ASN A 84 -26.27 6.38 30.78
C ASN A 84 -26.29 5.62 29.46
N GLU A 85 -25.69 4.42 29.51
CA GLU A 85 -25.25 3.55 28.40
C GLU A 85 -26.36 2.93 27.53
N GLU A 86 -27.64 3.16 27.75
CA GLU A 86 -28.74 2.43 27.08
C GLU A 86 -29.35 3.14 25.87
N ASP A 87 -29.07 4.45 25.61
CA ASP A 87 -29.72 5.22 24.55
C ASP A 87 -28.79 6.14 23.73
N ALA A 88 -27.49 5.88 23.67
CA ALA A 88 -26.62 6.68 22.81
C ALA A 88 -26.97 6.40 21.33
N GLN A 89 -27.63 7.38 20.71
CA GLN A 89 -27.90 7.35 19.27
C GLN A 89 -26.55 7.44 18.54
N LEU A 90 -26.12 6.32 17.94
CA LEU A 90 -24.84 6.27 17.22
C LEU A 90 -24.90 7.15 15.96
N GLY A 91 -23.90 8.01 15.76
CA GLY A 91 -23.86 8.95 14.64
C GLY A 91 -23.94 8.32 13.26
N VAL A 92 -23.55 7.04 13.11
CA VAL A 92 -23.67 6.30 11.84
C VAL A 92 -25.12 6.18 11.34
N PHE A 93 -26.13 6.18 12.22
CA PHE A 93 -27.54 6.12 11.83
C PHE A 93 -28.08 7.45 11.29
N GLU A 94 -27.51 8.58 11.72
CA GLU A 94 -27.82 9.89 11.16
C GLU A 94 -27.27 10.04 9.72
N ILE A 95 -26.11 9.43 9.48
CA ILE A 95 -25.41 9.47 8.20
C ILE A 95 -26.04 8.50 7.20
N ASP A 96 -26.32 7.26 7.63
CA ASP A 96 -26.92 6.22 6.83
C ASP A 96 -28.12 5.58 7.57
N PRO A 97 -29.34 6.11 7.34
CA PRO A 97 -30.55 5.60 8.03
C PRO A 97 -30.87 4.13 7.72
N LEU A 98 -30.29 3.53 6.65
CA LEU A 98 -30.52 2.11 6.35
C LEU A 98 -29.84 1.20 7.39
N LEU A 99 -28.85 1.69 8.11
CA LEU A 99 -28.17 0.98 9.20
C LEU A 99 -29.08 0.79 10.43
N GLU A 100 -30.14 1.59 10.59
CA GLU A 100 -31.05 1.50 11.75
C GLU A 100 -31.72 0.11 11.85
N LYS A 101 -31.90 -0.58 10.72
CA LYS A 101 -32.40 -1.96 10.68
C LYS A 101 -31.45 -2.97 11.35
N PHE A 102 -30.21 -2.61 11.55
CA PHE A 102 -29.16 -3.43 12.14
C PHE A 102 -28.69 -2.87 13.50
N LYS A 103 -29.54 -2.04 14.15
CA LYS A 103 -29.24 -1.40 15.45
C LYS A 103 -28.73 -2.41 16.48
N ASP A 104 -29.33 -3.59 16.55
CA ASP A 104 -28.95 -4.63 17.51
C ASP A 104 -27.50 -5.09 17.28
N HIS A 105 -27.08 -5.25 16.02
CA HIS A 105 -25.71 -5.60 15.68
C HIS A 105 -24.73 -4.49 16.10
N PHE A 106 -25.05 -3.23 15.79
CA PHE A 106 -24.22 -2.08 16.20
C PHE A 106 -24.15 -1.94 17.71
N SER A 107 -25.28 -2.10 18.41
CA SER A 107 -25.33 -2.06 19.88
C SER A 107 -24.47 -3.17 20.49
N TYR A 108 -24.57 -4.39 19.97
CA TYR A 108 -23.77 -5.53 20.44
C TYR A 108 -22.26 -5.30 20.27
N ARG A 109 -21.79 -4.91 19.07
CA ARG A 109 -20.37 -4.67 18.83
C ARG A 109 -19.82 -3.50 19.64
N THR A 110 -20.59 -2.41 19.78
CA THR A 110 -20.20 -1.23 20.57
C THR A 110 -20.10 -1.59 22.05
N LYS A 111 -21.10 -2.31 22.59
CA LYS A 111 -21.07 -2.81 23.96
C LYS A 111 -19.83 -3.69 24.21
N LYS A 112 -19.56 -4.63 23.31
CA LYS A 112 -18.40 -5.52 23.43
C LYS A 112 -17.07 -4.73 23.37
N TYR A 113 -16.98 -3.71 22.52
CA TYR A 113 -15.82 -2.81 22.46
C TYR A 113 -15.63 -2.08 23.81
N ILE A 114 -16.71 -1.48 24.36
CA ILE A 114 -16.67 -0.76 25.63
C ILE A 114 -16.28 -1.71 26.77
N GLU A 115 -16.88 -2.89 26.84
CA GLU A 115 -16.58 -3.92 27.86
C GLU A 115 -15.11 -4.35 27.79
N THR A 116 -14.60 -4.66 26.60
CA THR A 116 -13.21 -5.08 26.40
C THR A 116 -12.24 -3.96 26.80
N LYS A 117 -12.50 -2.72 26.36
CA LYS A 117 -11.69 -1.55 26.71
C LYS A 117 -11.70 -1.31 28.22
N SER A 118 -12.88 -1.34 28.88
CA SER A 118 -13.01 -1.17 30.33
C SER A 118 -12.30 -2.27 31.13
N MET A 119 -12.31 -3.51 30.63
CA MET A 119 -11.54 -4.60 31.24
C MET A 119 -10.03 -4.36 31.15
N ILE A 120 -9.56 -3.89 29.98
CA ILE A 120 -8.16 -3.50 29.79
C ILE A 120 -7.77 -2.39 30.74
N GLU A 121 -8.57 -1.32 30.83
CA GLU A 121 -8.33 -0.21 31.73
C GLU A 121 -8.33 -0.63 33.21
N LYS A 122 -9.21 -1.53 33.58
CA LYS A 122 -9.31 -2.04 34.95
C LYS A 122 -8.12 -2.88 35.40
N TYR A 123 -7.59 -3.74 34.54
CA TYR A 123 -6.58 -4.72 34.90
C TYR A 123 -5.15 -4.35 34.46
N GLU A 124 -5.01 -3.47 33.46
CA GLU A 124 -3.73 -3.13 32.85
C GLU A 124 -3.40 -1.61 32.91
N GLY A 125 -4.33 -0.80 33.46
CA GLY A 125 -4.18 0.65 33.61
C GLY A 125 -4.83 1.43 32.48
N SER A 126 -4.34 1.30 31.28
CA SER A 126 -4.90 1.94 30.07
C SER A 126 -4.70 1.08 28.82
N LEU A 127 -5.40 1.42 27.75
CA LEU A 127 -5.20 0.74 26.45
C LEU A 127 -3.78 0.97 25.94
N GLU A 128 -3.23 2.16 26.17
CA GLU A 128 -1.86 2.52 25.82
C GLU A 128 -0.83 1.69 26.62
N GLU A 129 -1.03 1.50 27.92
CA GLU A 129 -0.15 0.67 28.76
C GLU A 129 -0.26 -0.83 28.41
N PHE A 130 -1.47 -1.30 28.07
CA PHE A 130 -1.69 -2.65 27.57
C PHE A 130 -0.91 -2.92 26.28
N ALA A 131 -0.89 -1.95 25.37
CA ALA A 131 -0.14 -2.00 24.11
C ALA A 131 1.37 -1.83 24.26
N GLN A 132 1.91 -1.75 25.49
CA GLN A 132 3.35 -1.80 25.75
C GLN A 132 3.85 -3.21 26.09
N GLY A 133 3.18 -4.24 25.60
CA GLY A 133 3.58 -5.63 25.84
C GLY A 133 5.02 -5.93 25.46
N TYR A 134 5.58 -5.30 24.43
CA TYR A 134 6.99 -5.45 24.00
C TYR A 134 8.03 -4.97 25.05
N LEU A 135 7.61 -4.20 26.06
CA LEU A 135 8.45 -3.83 27.22
C LEU A 135 8.33 -4.87 28.34
N LYS A 136 7.29 -5.73 28.31
CA LYS A 136 7.02 -6.76 29.33
C LYS A 136 7.41 -8.16 28.82
N PHE A 137 7.11 -8.47 27.56
CA PHE A 137 7.39 -9.75 26.89
C PHE A 137 8.62 -9.67 25.99
N GLY A 138 9.13 -10.82 25.58
CA GLY A 138 10.40 -10.93 24.87
C GLY A 138 11.59 -10.66 25.79
N PHE A 139 12.74 -10.38 25.21
CA PHE A 139 13.96 -10.05 25.91
C PHE A 139 14.02 -8.55 26.22
N ASN A 140 14.02 -8.20 27.49
CA ASN A 140 14.11 -6.81 27.96
C ASN A 140 15.32 -6.62 28.88
N ARG A 141 16.09 -5.58 28.60
CA ARG A 141 17.23 -5.19 29.41
C ARG A 141 16.75 -4.48 30.70
N GLU A 142 17.20 -4.95 31.84
CA GLU A 142 17.13 -4.28 33.13
C GLU A 142 18.55 -3.86 33.56
N GLN A 143 18.70 -3.13 34.65
CA GLN A 143 19.99 -2.50 35.01
C GLN A 143 21.19 -3.46 34.98
N ASP A 144 21.04 -4.64 35.56
CA ASP A 144 22.09 -5.66 35.79
C ASP A 144 21.70 -7.06 35.32
N SER A 145 20.69 -7.15 34.48
CA SER A 145 20.13 -8.44 34.04
C SER A 145 19.34 -8.28 32.75
N ILE A 146 19.10 -9.43 32.10
CA ILE A 146 18.16 -9.56 30.99
C ILE A 146 16.97 -10.36 31.54
N VAL A 147 15.76 -9.85 31.33
CA VAL A 147 14.51 -10.56 31.67
C VAL A 147 13.84 -10.99 30.38
N TYR A 148 13.58 -12.29 30.28
CA TYR A 148 12.80 -12.86 29.17
C TYR A 148 11.47 -13.39 29.66
N ARG A 149 10.40 -13.01 28.96
CA ARG A 149 9.03 -13.52 29.20
C ARG A 149 8.40 -13.98 27.91
N GLU A 150 7.71 -15.14 27.98
CA GLU A 150 7.01 -15.70 26.83
C GLU A 150 5.68 -16.33 27.24
N TRP A 151 4.64 -16.12 26.44
CA TRP A 151 3.33 -16.73 26.65
C TRP A 151 3.24 -18.05 25.89
N ALA A 152 3.19 -19.15 26.64
CA ALA A 152 3.03 -20.51 26.13
C ALA A 152 2.29 -21.37 27.18
N PRO A 153 0.97 -21.16 27.35
CA PRO A 153 0.23 -21.69 28.49
C PRO A 153 0.15 -23.20 28.54
N ALA A 154 0.20 -23.91 27.42
CA ALA A 154 0.14 -25.37 27.36
C ALA A 154 1.53 -26.04 27.44
N ALA A 155 2.62 -25.27 27.44
CA ALA A 155 3.96 -25.82 27.66
C ALA A 155 4.10 -26.41 29.07
N GLN A 156 4.78 -27.57 29.19
CA GLN A 156 5.02 -28.26 30.47
C GLN A 156 6.31 -27.81 31.15
N GLU A 157 7.34 -27.55 30.39
CA GLU A 157 8.64 -27.04 30.81
C GLU A 157 9.16 -26.06 29.74
N ALA A 158 9.96 -25.08 30.17
CA ALA A 158 10.56 -24.12 29.25
C ALA A 158 11.99 -23.74 29.64
N GLN A 159 12.81 -23.42 28.63
CA GLN A 159 14.22 -23.05 28.77
C GLN A 159 14.57 -22.02 27.69
N VAL A 160 15.62 -21.20 27.96
CA VAL A 160 16.26 -20.36 26.95
C VAL A 160 17.55 -21.00 26.49
N ILE A 161 17.77 -21.08 25.21
CA ILE A 161 18.98 -21.62 24.58
C ILE A 161 19.53 -20.64 23.53
N GLY A 162 20.84 -20.69 23.31
CA GLY A 162 21.49 -19.86 22.32
C GLY A 162 23.00 -19.91 22.38
N ASP A 163 23.65 -19.05 21.61
CA ASP A 163 25.12 -18.94 21.57
C ASP A 163 25.71 -18.67 22.95
N PHE A 164 25.02 -17.85 23.77
CA PHE A 164 25.48 -17.44 25.10
C PHE A 164 25.60 -18.59 26.11
N ASN A 165 24.94 -19.72 25.89
CA ASN A 165 24.98 -20.87 26.77
C ASN A 165 25.32 -22.18 26.04
N GLY A 166 25.91 -22.10 24.84
CA GLY A 166 26.29 -23.25 24.02
C GLY A 166 25.10 -24.12 23.65
N TRP A 167 23.90 -23.52 23.49
CA TRP A 167 22.64 -24.17 23.15
C TRP A 167 22.17 -25.19 24.21
N ASN A 168 22.64 -25.05 25.45
CA ASN A 168 22.28 -25.88 26.58
C ASN A 168 21.46 -25.12 27.63
N GLY A 169 20.16 -25.39 27.67
CA GLY A 169 19.21 -24.69 28.54
C GLY A 169 19.13 -25.19 29.96
N SER A 170 19.95 -26.22 30.39
CA SER A 170 19.83 -26.85 31.70
C SER A 170 19.93 -25.90 32.88
N ASN A 171 20.73 -24.82 32.72
CA ASN A 171 20.91 -23.77 33.72
C ASN A 171 20.03 -22.52 33.46
N HIS A 172 19.19 -22.56 32.42
CA HIS A 172 18.33 -21.45 32.02
C HIS A 172 16.87 -21.89 31.88
N LYS A 173 16.42 -22.62 32.94
CA LYS A 173 15.02 -23.02 33.07
C LYS A 173 14.15 -21.83 33.44
N MET A 174 12.96 -21.78 32.88
CA MET A 174 11.98 -20.73 33.13
C MET A 174 10.93 -21.15 34.13
N GLU A 175 10.36 -20.18 34.82
CA GLU A 175 9.26 -20.36 35.75
C GLU A 175 7.96 -19.91 35.12
N ARG A 176 6.88 -20.72 35.32
CA ARG A 176 5.55 -20.47 34.79
C ARG A 176 4.64 -19.88 35.86
N ASN A 177 3.94 -18.77 35.50
CA ASN A 177 2.86 -18.23 36.32
C ASN A 177 1.50 -18.88 36.02
N GLU A 178 0.47 -18.46 36.75
CA GLU A 178 -0.91 -18.95 36.61
C GLU A 178 -1.55 -18.63 35.23
N PHE A 179 -1.08 -17.58 34.53
CA PHE A 179 -1.56 -17.15 33.22
C PHE A 179 -0.83 -17.80 32.04
N GLY A 180 0.09 -18.75 32.31
CA GLY A 180 0.84 -19.42 31.27
C GLY A 180 2.02 -18.61 30.71
N VAL A 181 2.44 -17.57 31.43
CA VAL A 181 3.62 -16.78 31.07
C VAL A 181 4.84 -17.39 31.74
N TRP A 182 5.83 -17.72 30.92
CA TRP A 182 7.13 -18.24 31.33
C TRP A 182 8.10 -17.08 31.53
N THR A 183 8.87 -17.08 32.62
CA THR A 183 9.80 -15.98 32.98
C THR A 183 11.15 -16.53 33.39
N ILE A 184 12.23 -15.88 32.95
CA ILE A 184 13.57 -16.06 33.46
C ILE A 184 14.26 -14.70 33.59
N ARG A 185 15.06 -14.56 34.66
CA ARG A 185 16.00 -13.46 34.85
C ARG A 185 17.42 -13.99 34.74
N ILE A 186 18.22 -13.43 33.84
CA ILE A 186 19.60 -13.82 33.58
C ILE A 186 20.48 -12.65 34.02
N PRO A 187 21.16 -12.74 35.18
CA PRO A 187 22.04 -11.70 35.70
C PRO A 187 23.26 -11.51 34.82
N ASP A 188 23.78 -10.30 34.78
CA ASP A 188 25.04 -10.01 34.11
C ASP A 188 26.22 -10.71 34.77
N SER A 189 27.25 -10.95 34.01
CA SER A 189 28.44 -11.61 34.47
C SER A 189 29.68 -10.77 34.18
N GLY A 190 30.46 -10.49 35.21
CA GLY A 190 31.76 -9.77 35.04
C GLY A 190 31.58 -8.32 34.53
N GLY A 191 30.45 -7.70 34.76
CA GLY A 191 30.15 -6.32 34.28
C GLY A 191 29.74 -6.24 32.81
N SER A 192 29.48 -7.37 32.16
CA SER A 192 29.01 -7.44 30.76
C SER A 192 27.69 -8.17 30.71
N PRO A 193 26.81 -7.85 29.71
CA PRO A 193 25.58 -8.58 29.48
C PRO A 193 25.81 -10.08 29.29
N SER A 194 25.03 -10.92 29.97
CA SER A 194 25.15 -12.38 29.85
C SER A 194 24.72 -12.91 28.49
N ILE A 195 23.86 -12.17 27.76
CA ILE A 195 23.55 -12.42 26.36
C ILE A 195 24.14 -11.26 25.56
N PRO A 196 25.24 -11.44 24.84
CA PRO A 196 25.80 -10.40 23.97
C PRO A 196 24.86 -10.01 22.85
N HIS A 197 24.93 -8.74 22.40
CA HIS A 197 24.28 -8.30 21.15
C HIS A 197 24.63 -9.25 19.99
N ASN A 198 23.68 -9.50 19.10
CA ASN A 198 23.79 -10.44 17.97
C ASN A 198 23.89 -11.93 18.34
N SER A 199 23.71 -12.31 19.60
CA SER A 199 23.61 -13.73 19.97
C SER A 199 22.36 -14.37 19.35
N ARG A 200 22.53 -15.53 18.73
CA ARG A 200 21.38 -16.34 18.28
C ARG A 200 20.73 -17.00 19.50
N ILE A 201 19.41 -17.01 19.53
CA ILE A 201 18.62 -17.49 20.66
C ILE A 201 17.36 -18.22 20.20
N LYS A 202 16.90 -19.19 20.97
CA LYS A 202 15.60 -19.82 20.83
C LYS A 202 14.92 -20.05 22.18
N PHE A 203 13.62 -20.09 22.16
CA PHE A 203 12.76 -20.55 23.22
C PHE A 203 12.56 -22.07 23.03
N ARG A 204 13.05 -22.84 23.99
CA ARG A 204 12.90 -24.29 24.03
C ARG A 204 11.82 -24.64 25.03
N PHE A 205 10.82 -25.40 24.61
CA PHE A 205 9.75 -25.82 25.50
C PHE A 205 9.30 -27.27 25.22
N LYS A 206 8.64 -27.85 26.22
CA LYS A 206 8.18 -29.21 26.17
C LYS A 206 6.68 -29.25 25.94
N HIS A 207 6.26 -29.89 24.86
CA HIS A 207 4.85 -30.15 24.56
C HIS A 207 4.20 -31.11 25.55
N GLY A 208 2.85 -31.10 25.60
CA GLY A 208 2.07 -32.05 26.40
C GLY A 208 2.33 -33.56 26.12
N ASN A 209 2.83 -33.86 24.92
CA ASN A 209 3.26 -35.22 24.55
C ASN A 209 4.70 -35.57 25.02
N GLY A 210 5.36 -34.69 25.75
CA GLY A 210 6.72 -34.88 26.27
C GLY A 210 7.85 -34.54 25.30
N VAL A 211 7.56 -34.11 24.07
CA VAL A 211 8.57 -33.72 23.06
C VAL A 211 9.06 -32.31 23.30
N TRP A 212 10.37 -32.12 23.29
CA TRP A 212 11.00 -30.79 23.30
C TRP A 212 11.06 -30.20 21.91
N VAL A 213 10.72 -28.93 21.79
CA VAL A 213 10.76 -28.14 20.53
C VAL A 213 11.46 -26.81 20.75
N ASP A 214 12.17 -26.36 19.72
CA ASP A 214 12.85 -25.10 19.70
C ASP A 214 12.10 -24.13 18.77
N ARG A 215 11.79 -22.93 19.26
CA ARG A 215 11.05 -21.91 18.50
C ARG A 215 11.73 -20.56 18.64
N ILE A 216 11.55 -19.72 17.63
CA ILE A 216 11.92 -18.31 17.72
C ILE A 216 10.96 -17.65 18.72
N PRO A 217 11.46 -16.84 19.69
CA PRO A 217 10.58 -16.11 20.61
C PRO A 217 9.52 -15.28 19.89
N ALA A 218 8.24 -15.32 20.32
CA ALA A 218 7.17 -14.63 19.65
C ALA A 218 7.37 -13.09 19.58
N TRP A 219 8.01 -12.54 20.59
CA TRP A 219 8.31 -11.11 20.71
C TRP A 219 9.73 -10.73 20.29
N ILE A 220 10.37 -11.56 19.43
CA ILE A 220 11.73 -11.30 18.96
C ILE A 220 11.78 -10.01 18.12
N LYS A 221 12.80 -9.19 18.33
CA LYS A 221 13.00 -7.89 17.66
C LYS A 221 13.83 -7.99 16.39
N PHE A 222 14.55 -9.11 16.21
CA PHE A 222 15.30 -9.42 14.99
C PHE A 222 15.42 -10.94 14.83
N ALA A 223 15.35 -11.43 13.60
CA ALA A 223 15.54 -12.84 13.25
C ALA A 223 16.23 -12.93 11.89
N THR A 224 17.11 -13.93 11.69
CA THR A 224 17.84 -14.09 10.43
C THR A 224 18.28 -15.53 10.23
N VAL A 225 18.63 -15.88 9.01
CA VAL A 225 19.30 -17.16 8.69
C VAL A 225 20.82 -17.01 8.83
N ALA A 226 21.51 -18.12 9.07
CA ALA A 226 22.95 -18.15 8.99
C ALA A 226 23.41 -17.81 7.56
N PRO A 227 24.38 -16.90 7.35
CA PRO A 227 24.76 -16.38 6.01
C PRO A 227 25.19 -17.44 4.98
N THR A 228 25.50 -18.65 5.42
CA THR A 228 26.10 -19.69 4.60
C THR A 228 25.15 -20.82 4.16
N GLN A 229 23.89 -20.77 4.56
CA GLN A 229 22.94 -21.86 4.30
C GLN A 229 21.64 -21.36 3.66
N PHE A 230 21.55 -21.46 2.34
CA PHE A 230 20.27 -21.28 1.64
C PHE A 230 19.24 -22.33 2.15
N GLY A 231 18.07 -21.84 2.56
CA GLY A 231 16.98 -22.70 3.08
C GLY A 231 17.18 -23.19 4.51
N ALA A 232 18.17 -22.67 5.25
CA ALA A 232 18.30 -22.96 6.69
C ALA A 232 17.14 -22.33 7.47
N PRO A 233 16.71 -22.94 8.57
CA PRO A 233 15.78 -22.32 9.50
C PRO A 233 16.33 -20.99 10.03
N TYR A 234 15.41 -20.06 10.32
CA TYR A 234 15.75 -18.80 10.97
C TYR A 234 16.08 -19.06 12.46
N ASP A 235 16.93 -18.20 12.98
CA ASP A 235 17.17 -18.07 14.42
C ASP A 235 16.72 -16.68 14.88
N GLY A 236 16.16 -16.60 16.10
CA GLY A 236 15.97 -15.33 16.76
C GLY A 236 17.34 -14.73 17.13
N VAL A 237 17.46 -13.43 17.08
CA VAL A 237 18.69 -12.70 17.39
C VAL A 237 18.39 -11.72 18.51
N TYR A 238 19.18 -11.77 19.58
CA TYR A 238 19.14 -10.77 20.65
C TYR A 238 19.70 -9.44 20.13
N TRP A 239 18.78 -8.51 19.81
CA TRP A 239 19.10 -7.21 19.26
C TRP A 239 19.17 -6.16 20.35
N ASP A 240 20.36 -5.80 20.77
CA ASP A 240 20.64 -4.78 21.78
C ASP A 240 22.00 -4.08 21.46
N PRO A 241 22.05 -3.28 20.39
CA PRO A 241 23.26 -2.59 19.98
C PRO A 241 23.72 -1.58 21.05
N GLN A 242 25.02 -1.32 21.09
CA GLN A 242 25.58 -0.29 21.96
C GLN A 242 24.99 1.09 21.60
N SER A 243 25.01 2.02 22.58
CA SER A 243 24.44 3.36 22.35
C SER A 243 25.06 4.12 21.16
N SER A 244 26.33 3.84 20.83
CA SER A 244 27.03 4.40 19.66
C SER A 244 26.60 3.80 18.34
N GLU A 245 25.95 2.62 18.35
CA GLU A 245 25.50 1.88 17.16
C GLU A 245 24.01 2.06 16.90
N ARG A 246 23.27 2.53 17.90
CA ARG A 246 21.83 2.80 17.78
C ARG A 246 21.58 4.00 16.88
N TYR A 247 20.69 3.84 15.92
CA TYR A 247 20.27 4.96 15.09
C TYR A 247 19.47 5.97 15.92
N ILE A 248 19.79 7.24 15.75
CA ILE A 248 19.09 8.36 16.38
C ILE A 248 18.42 9.16 15.27
N PHE A 249 17.09 9.27 15.33
CA PHE A 249 16.32 10.08 14.39
C PHE A 249 16.73 11.55 14.45
N LYS A 250 16.88 12.18 13.28
CA LYS A 250 17.32 13.57 13.09
C LYS A 250 16.15 14.47 12.67
N HIS A 251 15.12 13.89 12.09
CA HIS A 251 14.00 14.63 11.54
C HIS A 251 12.70 14.25 12.27
N PRO A 252 11.84 15.23 12.57
CA PRO A 252 10.52 14.94 13.12
C PRO A 252 9.62 14.33 12.05
N ARG A 253 8.51 13.71 12.47
CA ARG A 253 7.44 13.29 11.55
C ARG A 253 6.92 14.49 10.76
N PRO A 254 6.74 14.36 9.43
CA PRO A 254 6.08 15.39 8.64
C PRO A 254 4.61 15.57 9.07
N PRO A 255 4.05 16.79 8.93
CA PRO A 255 2.63 17.01 9.21
C PRO A 255 1.75 16.13 8.32
N LYS A 256 0.52 15.83 8.77
CA LYS A 256 -0.45 15.08 7.98
C LYS A 256 -0.77 15.85 6.70
N SER A 257 -0.64 15.20 5.57
CA SER A 257 -1.00 15.75 4.26
C SER A 257 -2.51 15.97 4.18
N VAL A 258 -2.94 17.01 3.46
CA VAL A 258 -4.36 17.30 3.22
C VAL A 258 -5.04 16.14 2.49
N ALA A 259 -4.34 15.56 1.50
CA ALA A 259 -4.70 14.31 0.85
C ALA A 259 -3.44 13.47 0.60
N PRO A 260 -3.49 12.15 0.84
CA PRO A 260 -2.33 11.31 0.62
C PRO A 260 -2.16 10.99 -0.88
N ARG A 261 -0.95 11.24 -1.39
CA ARG A 261 -0.44 10.75 -2.66
C ARG A 261 0.60 9.69 -2.32
N ILE A 262 0.16 8.43 -2.37
CA ILE A 262 0.90 7.29 -1.84
C ILE A 262 1.73 6.63 -2.93
N TYR A 263 3.00 6.42 -2.66
CA TYR A 263 3.88 5.55 -3.44
C TYR A 263 4.03 4.21 -2.73
N GLU A 264 3.35 3.18 -3.24
CA GLU A 264 3.41 1.82 -2.71
C GLU A 264 4.70 1.13 -3.19
N THR A 265 5.44 0.49 -2.28
CA THR A 265 6.74 -0.07 -2.62
C THR A 265 7.10 -1.32 -1.81
N HIS A 266 7.78 -2.25 -2.49
CA HIS A 266 8.43 -3.42 -1.90
C HIS A 266 9.94 -3.19 -1.87
N ILE A 267 10.52 -3.10 -0.67
CA ILE A 267 11.95 -2.73 -0.50
C ILE A 267 12.87 -3.66 -1.28
N GLY A 268 12.69 -4.97 -1.15
CA GLY A 268 13.61 -5.95 -1.76
C GLY A 268 13.70 -5.90 -3.28
N MET A 269 12.67 -5.37 -3.97
CA MET A 269 12.65 -5.28 -5.44
C MET A 269 12.79 -3.86 -5.98
N CYS A 270 13.21 -2.91 -5.16
CA CYS A 270 13.30 -1.51 -5.55
C CYS A 270 14.53 -1.18 -6.41
N GLY A 271 15.55 -2.00 -6.41
CA GLY A 271 16.79 -1.77 -7.14
C GLY A 271 16.73 -2.21 -8.60
N GLN A 272 17.73 -1.75 -9.38
CA GLN A 272 17.88 -2.11 -10.78
C GLN A 272 18.54 -3.50 -10.97
N GLU A 273 19.41 -3.88 -10.04
CA GLU A 273 20.10 -5.17 -10.10
C GLU A 273 19.14 -6.32 -9.76
N PRO A 274 19.28 -7.50 -10.41
CA PRO A 274 18.42 -8.67 -10.19
C PRO A 274 18.79 -9.38 -8.87
N ARG A 275 18.58 -8.75 -7.74
CA ARG A 275 18.80 -9.22 -6.38
C ARG A 275 17.91 -8.50 -5.38
N VAL A 276 17.89 -8.99 -4.14
CA VAL A 276 17.20 -8.27 -3.06
C VAL A 276 17.94 -6.97 -2.74
N SER A 277 17.20 -5.87 -2.71
CA SER A 277 17.70 -4.54 -2.34
C SER A 277 17.61 -4.30 -0.83
N THR A 278 18.42 -3.37 -0.35
CA THR A 278 18.51 -3.02 1.07
C THR A 278 17.70 -1.77 1.42
N TYR A 279 17.41 -1.59 2.72
CA TYR A 279 16.79 -0.37 3.25
C TYR A 279 17.59 0.88 2.89
N ARG A 280 18.94 0.81 2.94
CA ARG A 280 19.81 1.93 2.59
C ARG A 280 19.78 2.23 1.09
N GLU A 281 19.82 1.21 0.23
CA GLU A 281 19.70 1.41 -1.22
C GLU A 281 18.37 2.07 -1.59
N PHE A 282 17.28 1.67 -0.97
CA PHE A 282 16.00 2.35 -1.16
C PHE A 282 16.06 3.81 -0.71
N ALA A 283 16.56 4.04 0.49
CA ALA A 283 16.67 5.38 1.05
C ALA A 283 17.54 6.30 0.18
N ASP A 284 18.66 5.80 -0.33
CA ASP A 284 19.66 6.62 -1.04
C ASP A 284 19.33 6.81 -2.52
N ASN A 285 18.71 5.82 -3.17
CA ASN A 285 18.54 5.81 -4.63
C ASN A 285 17.08 5.99 -5.06
N VAL A 286 16.08 5.57 -4.25
CA VAL A 286 14.68 5.56 -4.66
C VAL A 286 13.88 6.70 -4.00
N LEU A 287 14.08 6.98 -2.71
CA LEU A 287 13.38 8.10 -2.05
C LEU A 287 13.56 9.45 -2.76
N PRO A 288 14.74 9.82 -3.29
CA PRO A 288 14.88 11.06 -4.05
C PRO A 288 13.97 11.11 -5.29
N ARG A 289 13.79 9.99 -6.01
CA ARG A 289 12.90 9.89 -7.17
C ARG A 289 11.43 10.06 -6.79
N ILE A 290 11.02 9.44 -5.67
CA ILE A 290 9.67 9.57 -5.11
C ILE A 290 9.38 11.02 -4.72
N SER A 291 10.34 11.69 -4.07
CA SER A 291 10.27 13.11 -3.71
C SER A 291 10.19 14.01 -4.95
N GLU A 292 11.00 13.72 -5.97
CA GLU A 292 10.97 14.45 -7.24
C GLU A 292 9.63 14.32 -7.95
N ASN A 293 9.00 13.15 -7.92
CA ASN A 293 7.66 12.93 -8.46
C ASN A 293 6.55 13.50 -7.57
N ASN A 294 6.90 14.20 -6.48
CA ASN A 294 5.99 14.89 -5.57
C ASN A 294 4.95 13.99 -4.87
N TYR A 295 5.31 12.74 -4.58
CA TYR A 295 4.57 11.92 -3.64
C TYR A 295 4.85 12.40 -2.21
N ASN A 296 3.82 12.46 -1.38
CA ASN A 296 3.93 12.94 0.01
C ASN A 296 3.87 11.81 1.04
N THR A 297 3.64 10.59 0.60
CA THR A 297 3.50 9.41 1.45
C THR A 297 4.08 8.20 0.74
N ILE A 298 4.82 7.35 1.46
CA ILE A 298 5.21 6.01 1.00
C ILE A 298 4.50 4.95 1.83
N GLN A 299 4.12 3.84 1.20
CA GLN A 299 3.56 2.65 1.85
C GLN A 299 4.55 1.50 1.66
N LEU A 300 5.14 1.04 2.76
CA LEU A 300 6.19 0.02 2.75
C LEU A 300 5.61 -1.37 2.96
N MET A 301 5.80 -2.25 1.98
CA MET A 301 5.49 -3.68 2.03
C MET A 301 6.69 -4.50 2.50
N ALA A 302 6.45 -5.72 2.96
CA ALA A 302 7.47 -6.73 3.30
C ALA A 302 8.45 -6.29 4.39
N ILE A 303 7.99 -5.46 5.34
CA ILE A 303 8.81 -4.97 6.45
C ILE A 303 8.88 -5.98 7.58
N MET A 304 7.76 -6.61 7.97
CA MET A 304 7.78 -7.68 8.98
C MET A 304 8.53 -8.91 8.46
N GLU A 305 9.29 -9.59 9.33
CA GLU A 305 10.09 -10.74 8.92
C GLU A 305 9.21 -11.89 8.41
N HIS A 306 9.64 -12.46 7.29
CA HIS A 306 8.97 -13.56 6.60
C HIS A 306 10.01 -14.50 5.98
N SER A 307 9.92 -15.81 6.22
CA SER A 307 10.89 -16.75 5.69
C SER A 307 10.71 -17.05 4.19
N TYR A 308 9.49 -16.93 3.67
CA TYR A 308 9.20 -17.17 2.25
C TYR A 308 9.14 -15.87 1.46
N TYR A 309 10.20 -15.58 0.70
CA TYR A 309 10.31 -14.33 -0.08
C TYR A 309 9.21 -14.18 -1.15
N GLY A 310 8.80 -15.29 -1.78
CA GLY A 310 7.71 -15.31 -2.76
C GLY A 310 6.32 -14.99 -2.21
N SER A 311 6.18 -14.85 -0.87
CA SER A 311 4.94 -14.38 -0.25
C SER A 311 4.74 -12.87 -0.34
N PHE A 312 5.68 -12.12 -0.90
CA PHE A 312 5.63 -10.65 -0.95
C PHE A 312 5.69 -9.97 0.43
N GLY A 313 6.04 -10.72 1.47
CA GLY A 313 6.00 -10.26 2.86
C GLY A 313 4.69 -10.58 3.60
N TYR A 314 3.71 -11.20 2.94
CA TYR A 314 2.40 -11.48 3.55
C TYR A 314 2.35 -12.78 4.37
N HIS A 315 3.33 -13.66 4.27
CA HIS A 315 3.47 -14.81 5.18
C HIS A 315 4.40 -14.45 6.35
N VAL A 316 3.93 -13.56 7.22
CA VAL A 316 4.70 -13.07 8.37
C VAL A 316 5.03 -14.20 9.32
N THR A 317 6.30 -14.32 9.68
CA THR A 317 6.81 -15.27 10.67
C THR A 317 7.06 -14.60 12.03
N ASN A 318 7.65 -13.40 12.04
CA ASN A 318 8.06 -12.71 13.27
C ASN A 318 7.60 -11.24 13.23
N PHE A 319 6.56 -10.93 13.98
CA PHE A 319 5.79 -9.69 13.91
C PHE A 319 6.56 -8.45 14.41
N PHE A 320 7.46 -8.59 15.38
CA PHE A 320 8.24 -7.49 15.95
C PHE A 320 9.62 -7.32 15.30
N ALA A 321 9.98 -8.21 14.37
CA ALA A 321 11.25 -8.19 13.67
C ALA A 321 11.12 -7.58 12.27
N VAL A 322 12.11 -6.78 11.87
CA VAL A 322 12.24 -6.28 10.49
C VAL A 322 12.73 -7.40 9.57
N SER A 323 12.37 -7.34 8.28
CA SER A 323 12.89 -8.29 7.28
C SER A 323 14.40 -8.17 7.14
N SER A 324 15.10 -9.20 7.62
CA SER A 324 16.57 -9.26 7.66
C SER A 324 17.22 -9.36 6.28
N ARG A 325 16.43 -9.70 5.24
CA ARG A 325 16.90 -9.71 3.85
C ARG A 325 17.32 -8.33 3.36
N SER A 326 16.63 -7.30 3.83
CA SER A 326 16.88 -5.91 3.40
C SER A 326 17.80 -5.14 4.35
N GLY A 327 18.15 -5.70 5.51
CA GLY A 327 19.07 -5.06 6.46
C GLY A 327 18.66 -5.24 7.93
N THR A 328 19.18 -4.35 8.74
CA THR A 328 19.00 -4.35 10.21
C THR A 328 17.89 -3.40 10.65
N PRO A 329 17.42 -3.47 11.90
CA PRO A 329 16.52 -2.47 12.46
C PRO A 329 17.03 -1.04 12.34
N GLU A 330 18.34 -0.83 12.49
CA GLU A 330 18.96 0.50 12.39
C GLU A 330 18.95 1.03 10.94
N ASP A 331 19.04 0.14 9.94
CA ASP A 331 18.93 0.51 8.53
C ASP A 331 17.50 0.94 8.15
N LEU A 332 16.49 0.29 8.70
CA LEU A 332 15.09 0.72 8.52
C LEU A 332 14.84 2.09 9.16
N LYS A 333 15.38 2.34 10.38
CA LYS A 333 15.29 3.67 11.02
C LYS A 333 15.94 4.75 10.16
N TYR A 334 17.10 4.47 9.58
CA TYR A 334 17.75 5.36 8.62
C TYR A 334 16.84 5.71 7.43
N LEU A 335 16.17 4.71 6.84
CA LEU A 335 15.26 4.91 5.73
C LEU A 335 14.11 5.85 6.14
N ILE A 336 13.45 5.58 7.27
CA ILE A 336 12.30 6.36 7.73
C ILE A 336 12.70 7.79 8.08
N ASP A 337 13.83 7.97 8.77
CA ASP A 337 14.36 9.30 9.08
C ASP A 337 14.66 10.11 7.82
N LYS A 338 15.21 9.46 6.80
CA LYS A 338 15.50 10.12 5.51
C LYS A 338 14.22 10.49 4.77
N ALA A 339 13.19 9.65 4.81
CA ALA A 339 11.87 9.98 4.25
C ALA A 339 11.26 11.20 4.96
N HIS A 340 11.31 11.24 6.29
CA HIS A 340 10.88 12.39 7.09
C HIS A 340 11.65 13.66 6.74
N GLY A 341 12.97 13.56 6.53
CA GLY A 341 13.82 14.67 6.09
C GLY A 341 13.44 15.23 4.71
N LEU A 342 12.79 14.42 3.86
CA LEU A 342 12.24 14.83 2.57
C LEU A 342 10.77 15.29 2.65
N GLY A 343 10.18 15.33 3.84
CA GLY A 343 8.78 15.67 4.03
C GLY A 343 7.79 14.56 3.66
N ILE A 344 8.28 13.32 3.50
CA ILE A 344 7.48 12.16 3.09
C ILE A 344 7.06 11.37 4.34
N ARG A 345 5.76 11.12 4.49
CA ARG A 345 5.20 10.25 5.52
C ARG A 345 5.41 8.78 5.17
N VAL A 346 5.52 7.93 6.19
CA VAL A 346 5.79 6.50 5.99
C VAL A 346 4.68 5.66 6.62
N LEU A 347 3.90 4.97 5.79
CA LEU A 347 2.92 3.98 6.21
C LEU A 347 3.52 2.58 6.14
N MET A 348 3.16 1.75 7.11
CA MET A 348 3.51 0.34 7.10
C MET A 348 2.35 -0.50 6.62
N ASP A 349 2.61 -1.43 5.71
CA ASP A 349 1.67 -2.49 5.35
C ASP A 349 1.72 -3.56 6.45
N VAL A 350 0.68 -3.62 7.29
CA VAL A 350 0.60 -4.49 8.45
C VAL A 350 -0.34 -5.67 8.20
N VAL A 351 0.18 -6.88 8.42
CA VAL A 351 -0.56 -8.13 8.22
C VAL A 351 -1.04 -8.64 9.57
N HIS A 352 -2.22 -8.21 10.00
CA HIS A 352 -2.88 -8.71 11.23
C HIS A 352 -4.09 -9.61 10.92
N SER A 353 -4.36 -9.84 9.65
CA SER A 353 -5.40 -10.76 9.18
C SER A 353 -5.01 -12.23 9.37
N HIS A 354 -3.72 -12.54 9.32
CA HIS A 354 -3.21 -13.91 9.40
C HIS A 354 -1.71 -13.96 9.73
N ALA A 355 -1.18 -15.16 9.92
CA ALA A 355 0.25 -15.43 10.08
C ALA A 355 0.67 -16.59 9.16
N SER A 356 1.97 -16.70 8.89
CA SER A 356 2.54 -17.84 8.16
C SER A 356 2.19 -19.18 8.78
N ASN A 357 1.92 -20.19 7.97
CA ASN A 357 1.74 -21.57 8.40
C ASN A 357 3.07 -22.26 8.77
N ASN A 358 4.20 -21.59 8.61
CA ASN A 358 5.53 -22.12 8.95
C ASN A 358 5.66 -22.37 10.46
N VAL A 359 5.79 -23.64 10.85
CA VAL A 359 5.93 -24.06 12.25
C VAL A 359 7.34 -23.93 12.80
N THR A 360 8.36 -23.78 11.96
CA THR A 360 9.76 -23.76 12.34
C THR A 360 10.22 -22.35 12.69
N ASP A 361 9.90 -21.39 11.81
CA ASP A 361 10.41 -20.02 11.87
C ASP A 361 9.36 -19.03 12.39
N GLY A 362 8.09 -19.41 12.42
CA GLY A 362 6.98 -18.50 12.66
C GLY A 362 6.24 -18.71 13.97
N LEU A 363 5.30 -17.78 14.21
CA LEU A 363 4.41 -17.79 15.37
C LEU A 363 3.55 -19.05 15.44
N ASN A 364 3.26 -19.72 14.32
CA ASN A 364 2.53 -20.99 14.29
C ASN A 364 3.18 -22.07 15.16
N GLY A 365 4.48 -21.99 15.41
CA GLY A 365 5.20 -22.90 16.28
C GLY A 365 4.81 -22.85 17.76
N PHE A 366 4.09 -21.82 18.20
CA PHE A 366 3.56 -21.65 19.55
C PHE A 366 2.15 -22.22 19.76
N ASP A 367 1.60 -22.92 18.78
CA ASP A 367 0.33 -23.65 18.92
C ASP A 367 0.55 -24.95 19.69
N VAL A 368 0.73 -24.83 21.01
CA VAL A 368 1.10 -25.94 21.89
C VAL A 368 -0.08 -26.60 22.56
N GLY A 369 -1.26 -25.97 22.57
CA GLY A 369 -2.49 -26.49 23.18
C GLY A 369 -3.49 -26.95 22.13
N GLN A 370 -4.54 -27.63 22.59
CA GLN A 370 -5.69 -28.01 21.77
C GLN A 370 -6.89 -27.09 21.98
N GLY A 371 -6.81 -26.18 22.95
CA GLY A 371 -7.86 -25.21 23.27
C GLY A 371 -7.62 -23.86 22.62
N THR A 372 -8.69 -23.16 22.28
CA THR A 372 -8.62 -21.78 21.74
C THR A 372 -8.02 -20.77 22.72
N GLN A 373 -7.94 -21.11 23.99
CA GLN A 373 -7.38 -20.27 25.06
C GLN A 373 -5.84 -20.40 25.18
N ASP A 374 -5.26 -21.43 24.56
CA ASP A 374 -3.86 -21.79 24.72
C ASP A 374 -3.01 -21.46 23.49
N SER A 375 -3.59 -20.77 22.50
CA SER A 375 -2.95 -20.50 21.21
C SER A 375 -3.24 -19.07 20.74
N TYR A 376 -2.34 -18.52 19.94
CA TYR A 376 -2.57 -17.28 19.18
C TYR A 376 -3.68 -17.43 18.14
N PHE A 377 -3.92 -18.64 17.68
CA PHE A 377 -4.81 -18.95 16.56
C PHE A 377 -6.04 -19.73 17.00
N HIS A 378 -7.10 -19.63 16.20
CA HIS A 378 -8.22 -20.55 16.35
C HIS A 378 -7.79 -22.00 16.10
N THR A 379 -8.51 -22.95 16.70
CA THR A 379 -8.28 -24.39 16.49
C THR A 379 -9.07 -24.93 15.29
N GLY A 380 -8.59 -26.03 14.72
CA GLY A 380 -9.24 -26.73 13.62
C GLY A 380 -9.33 -25.87 12.34
N GLU A 381 -10.40 -26.09 11.57
CA GLU A 381 -10.59 -25.41 10.29
C GLU A 381 -10.77 -23.89 10.42
N LYS A 382 -11.34 -23.40 11.52
CA LYS A 382 -11.49 -21.96 11.80
C LYS A 382 -10.14 -21.26 11.93
N GLY A 383 -9.08 -21.98 12.31
CA GLY A 383 -7.74 -21.44 12.49
C GLY A 383 -6.85 -21.46 11.25
N SER A 384 -7.40 -21.75 10.06
CA SER A 384 -6.62 -21.89 8.83
C SER A 384 -7.33 -21.26 7.63
N HIS A 385 -6.63 -20.38 6.93
CA HIS A 385 -7.10 -19.83 5.66
C HIS A 385 -6.65 -20.71 4.49
N LYS A 386 -7.56 -21.51 3.92
CA LYS A 386 -7.23 -22.58 2.95
C LYS A 386 -6.60 -22.05 1.64
N LEU A 387 -6.97 -20.85 1.18
CA LEU A 387 -6.44 -20.29 -0.05
C LEU A 387 -5.07 -19.63 0.14
N TRP A 388 -4.81 -19.06 1.32
CA TRP A 388 -3.56 -18.36 1.63
C TRP A 388 -2.54 -19.24 2.35
N ASP A 389 -2.87 -20.50 2.66
CA ASP A 389 -2.02 -21.40 3.45
C ASP A 389 -1.47 -20.73 4.72
N SER A 390 -2.35 -20.13 5.50
CA SER A 390 -2.00 -19.31 6.66
C SER A 390 -2.87 -19.62 7.88
N ARG A 391 -2.43 -19.13 9.06
CA ARG A 391 -3.12 -19.28 10.34
C ARG A 391 -3.91 -18.01 10.65
N LEU A 392 -5.10 -18.17 11.25
CA LEU A 392 -6.04 -17.11 11.59
C LEU A 392 -6.07 -16.85 13.09
N PHE A 393 -5.85 -15.57 13.47
CA PHE A 393 -5.80 -15.13 14.85
C PHE A 393 -7.13 -15.30 15.58
N ASN A 394 -7.06 -15.61 16.87
CA ASN A 394 -8.19 -15.59 17.79
C ASN A 394 -8.29 -14.20 18.46
N TYR A 395 -8.95 -13.26 17.81
CA TYR A 395 -9.06 -11.85 18.27
C TYR A 395 -9.84 -11.71 19.59
N GLY A 396 -10.57 -12.74 20.02
CA GLY A 396 -11.24 -12.77 21.33
C GLY A 396 -10.31 -13.14 22.50
N ASN A 397 -9.07 -13.56 22.23
CA ASN A 397 -8.11 -13.94 23.26
C ASN A 397 -7.34 -12.72 23.79
N TRP A 398 -7.24 -12.60 25.12
CA TRP A 398 -6.59 -11.48 25.80
C TRP A 398 -5.13 -11.26 25.39
N GLU A 399 -4.32 -12.33 25.34
CA GLU A 399 -2.92 -12.24 24.99
C GLU A 399 -2.71 -12.02 23.48
N VAL A 400 -3.65 -12.44 22.64
CA VAL A 400 -3.64 -12.09 21.21
C VAL A 400 -3.94 -10.60 21.00
N LEU A 401 -4.92 -10.04 21.71
CA LEU A 401 -5.18 -8.59 21.68
C LEU A 401 -3.93 -7.82 22.14
N ARG A 402 -3.30 -8.26 23.27
CA ARG A 402 -2.06 -7.65 23.76
C ARG A 402 -0.96 -7.68 22.69
N PHE A 403 -0.77 -8.82 22.05
CA PHE A 403 0.27 -9.05 21.05
C PHE A 403 0.07 -8.11 19.84
N LEU A 404 -1.11 -8.12 19.25
CA LEU A 404 -1.41 -7.35 18.04
C LEU A 404 -1.45 -5.83 18.30
N LEU A 405 -2.05 -5.38 19.41
CA LEU A 405 -2.07 -3.96 19.78
C LEU A 405 -0.65 -3.45 20.13
N SER A 406 0.16 -4.28 20.83
CA SER A 406 1.55 -3.94 21.11
C SER A 406 2.40 -3.90 19.84
N ASN A 407 2.06 -4.69 18.84
CA ASN A 407 2.76 -4.68 17.56
C ASN A 407 2.56 -3.34 16.83
N LEU A 408 1.34 -2.81 16.78
CA LEU A 408 1.09 -1.47 16.21
C LEU A 408 1.89 -0.39 16.95
N ARG A 409 1.83 -0.41 18.29
CA ARG A 409 2.57 0.57 19.08
C ARG A 409 4.08 0.44 18.90
N TRP A 410 4.63 -0.79 18.81
CA TRP A 410 6.04 -1.04 18.54
C TRP A 410 6.54 -0.35 17.27
N TRP A 411 5.79 -0.45 16.18
CA TRP A 411 6.14 0.18 14.90
C TRP A 411 6.03 1.71 14.96
N LEU A 412 5.09 2.26 15.75
CA LEU A 412 5.00 3.71 15.98
C LEU A 412 6.15 4.24 16.86
N ASP A 413 6.44 3.55 17.97
CA ASP A 413 7.37 4.05 18.98
C ASP A 413 8.84 3.83 18.55
N GLU A 414 9.18 2.63 18.05
CA GLU A 414 10.57 2.25 17.75
C GLU A 414 11.03 2.74 16.37
N PHE A 415 10.12 2.73 15.37
CA PHE A 415 10.48 3.04 14.00
C PHE A 415 9.89 4.35 13.47
N MET A 416 9.04 5.01 14.24
CA MET A 416 8.42 6.26 13.86
C MET A 416 7.55 6.20 12.59
N PHE A 417 6.87 5.07 12.32
CA PHE A 417 5.86 5.03 11.26
C PHE A 417 4.74 6.04 11.50
N ASP A 418 4.15 6.57 10.44
CA ASP A 418 3.11 7.61 10.47
C ASP A 418 1.69 7.04 10.34
N GLY A 419 1.57 5.73 10.29
CA GLY A 419 0.30 5.02 10.18
C GLY A 419 0.44 3.68 9.49
N PHE A 420 -0.69 3.10 9.08
CA PHE A 420 -0.76 1.72 8.61
C PHE A 420 -1.73 1.54 7.43
N ARG A 421 -1.41 0.59 6.55
CA ARG A 421 -2.39 -0.10 5.70
C ARG A 421 -2.60 -1.48 6.30
N PHE A 422 -3.84 -1.83 6.64
CA PHE A 422 -4.21 -3.15 7.13
C PHE A 422 -4.52 -4.06 5.96
N ASP A 423 -3.75 -5.14 5.84
CA ASP A 423 -3.94 -6.20 4.85
C ASP A 423 -5.12 -7.09 5.22
N GLY A 424 -5.89 -7.52 4.20
CA GLY A 424 -6.89 -8.55 4.33
C GLY A 424 -8.05 -8.24 5.29
N VAL A 425 -8.48 -6.99 5.41
CA VAL A 425 -9.56 -6.59 6.33
C VAL A 425 -10.84 -7.36 6.06
N THR A 426 -11.21 -7.62 4.79
CA THR A 426 -12.37 -8.48 4.47
C THR A 426 -12.24 -9.88 5.09
N SER A 427 -11.04 -10.46 5.10
CA SER A 427 -10.81 -11.76 5.76
C SER A 427 -11.01 -11.70 7.27
N MET A 428 -10.72 -10.56 7.90
CA MET A 428 -10.95 -10.34 9.33
C MET A 428 -12.42 -10.13 9.66
N LEU A 429 -13.15 -9.37 8.83
CA LEU A 429 -14.54 -8.99 9.08
C LEU A 429 -15.52 -10.16 9.14
N TYR A 430 -15.21 -11.29 8.48
CA TYR A 430 -16.18 -12.38 8.29
C TYR A 430 -15.59 -13.76 8.57
N HIS A 431 -16.39 -14.63 9.19
CA HIS A 431 -16.03 -16.04 9.43
C HIS A 431 -15.82 -16.86 8.15
N HIS A 432 -16.35 -16.45 7.02
CA HIS A 432 -16.11 -17.06 5.71
C HIS A 432 -14.87 -16.46 5.00
N HIS A 433 -14.20 -15.44 5.59
CA HIS A 433 -12.98 -14.82 5.09
C HIS A 433 -13.05 -14.26 3.66
N GLY A 434 -14.26 -13.95 3.14
CA GLY A 434 -14.46 -13.56 1.74
C GLY A 434 -14.34 -14.70 0.72
N ILE A 435 -14.05 -15.93 1.13
CA ILE A 435 -13.83 -17.06 0.23
C ILE A 435 -15.12 -17.45 -0.50
N ASN A 436 -15.09 -17.41 -1.84
CA ASN A 436 -16.24 -17.69 -2.71
C ASN A 436 -17.49 -16.83 -2.43
N MET A 437 -17.28 -15.64 -1.84
CA MET A 437 -18.35 -14.68 -1.59
C MET A 437 -18.38 -13.60 -2.65
N VAL A 438 -19.61 -13.18 -3.01
CA VAL A 438 -19.84 -11.99 -3.82
C VAL A 438 -20.70 -11.05 -3.00
N PHE A 439 -20.18 -9.85 -2.76
CA PHE A 439 -20.90 -8.81 -2.04
C PHE A 439 -21.74 -7.99 -3.04
N THR A 440 -23.06 -8.03 -2.88
CA THR A 440 -24.01 -7.35 -3.77
C THR A 440 -24.35 -5.94 -3.33
N GLY A 441 -23.92 -5.56 -2.13
CA GLY A 441 -24.27 -4.30 -1.48
C GLY A 441 -25.50 -4.38 -0.59
N ASN A 442 -26.08 -5.56 -0.41
CA ASN A 442 -27.17 -5.76 0.54
C ASN A 442 -26.62 -5.70 1.98
N TYR A 443 -27.20 -4.86 2.80
CA TYR A 443 -26.71 -4.62 4.18
C TYR A 443 -26.74 -5.86 5.06
N SER A 444 -27.62 -6.84 4.80
CA SER A 444 -27.63 -8.11 5.53
C SER A 444 -26.38 -8.97 5.29
N GLU A 445 -25.60 -8.70 4.25
CA GLU A 445 -24.34 -9.37 3.98
C GLU A 445 -23.23 -8.94 4.97
N TYR A 446 -23.36 -7.72 5.48
CA TYR A 446 -22.36 -7.08 6.36
C TYR A 446 -22.66 -7.24 7.85
N PHE A 447 -23.95 -7.38 8.21
CA PHE A 447 -24.43 -7.36 9.59
C PHE A 447 -25.27 -8.59 9.89
N SER A 448 -24.61 -9.75 9.90
CA SER A 448 -25.19 -11.06 10.14
C SER A 448 -24.32 -11.88 11.09
N GLU A 449 -24.72 -13.12 11.36
CA GLU A 449 -23.90 -14.08 12.12
C GLU A 449 -22.57 -14.45 11.42
N ALA A 450 -22.43 -14.13 10.13
CA ALA A 450 -21.17 -14.31 9.40
C ALA A 450 -20.10 -13.28 9.79
N THR A 451 -20.49 -12.16 10.43
CA THR A 451 -19.55 -11.13 10.87
C THR A 451 -18.78 -11.57 12.10
N ASP A 452 -17.45 -11.55 12.03
CA ASP A 452 -16.58 -11.82 13.19
C ASP A 452 -16.49 -10.55 14.07
N VAL A 453 -17.36 -10.48 15.07
CA VAL A 453 -17.42 -9.31 15.97
C VAL A 453 -16.18 -9.18 16.84
N ASP A 454 -15.45 -10.27 17.15
CA ASP A 454 -14.18 -10.19 17.87
C ASP A 454 -13.11 -9.45 17.04
N ALA A 455 -13.03 -9.75 15.75
CA ALA A 455 -12.14 -9.06 14.83
C ALA A 455 -12.54 -7.59 14.62
N VAL A 456 -13.85 -7.30 14.50
CA VAL A 456 -14.35 -5.92 14.42
C VAL A 456 -13.96 -5.12 15.67
N VAL A 457 -14.15 -5.68 16.88
CA VAL A 457 -13.77 -5.05 18.15
C VAL A 457 -12.25 -4.84 18.22
N TYR A 458 -11.46 -5.83 17.78
CA TYR A 458 -10.01 -5.65 17.69
C TYR A 458 -9.65 -4.46 16.80
N MET A 459 -10.23 -4.33 15.60
CA MET A 459 -9.96 -3.20 14.69
C MET A 459 -10.42 -1.86 15.27
N MET A 460 -11.55 -1.83 16.00
CA MET A 460 -11.99 -0.63 16.73
C MET A 460 -10.97 -0.22 17.82
N LEU A 461 -10.45 -1.19 18.58
CA LEU A 461 -9.40 -0.94 19.60
C LEU A 461 -8.08 -0.50 18.92
N ALA A 462 -7.71 -1.12 17.82
CA ALA A 462 -6.50 -0.79 17.05
C ALA A 462 -6.53 0.65 16.52
N ASN A 463 -7.63 1.04 15.86
CA ASN A 463 -7.81 2.39 15.34
C ASN A 463 -7.88 3.43 16.46
N HIS A 464 -8.60 3.13 17.55
CA HIS A 464 -8.64 3.99 18.73
C HIS A 464 -7.23 4.19 19.32
N LEU A 465 -6.46 3.11 19.51
CA LEU A 465 -5.09 3.16 20.02
C LEU A 465 -4.18 4.00 19.13
N VAL A 466 -4.18 3.74 17.82
CA VAL A 466 -3.29 4.41 16.86
C VAL A 466 -3.56 5.93 16.85
N HIS A 467 -4.82 6.35 16.76
CA HIS A 467 -5.17 7.77 16.77
C HIS A 467 -4.99 8.43 18.14
N LYS A 468 -5.04 7.65 19.21
CA LYS A 468 -4.72 8.16 20.56
C LYS A 468 -3.22 8.43 20.74
N LEU A 469 -2.37 7.52 20.23
CA LEU A 469 -0.91 7.65 20.27
C LEU A 469 -0.40 8.70 19.29
N LEU A 470 -0.97 8.72 18.09
CA LEU A 470 -0.61 9.61 17.00
C LEU A 470 -1.89 10.18 16.35
N PRO A 471 -2.40 11.34 16.82
CA PRO A 471 -3.65 11.92 16.28
C PRO A 471 -3.60 12.18 14.76
N ASP A 472 -2.42 12.47 14.22
CA ASP A 472 -2.19 12.68 12.80
C ASP A 472 -1.91 11.37 12.03
N ALA A 473 -2.09 10.20 12.64
CA ALA A 473 -1.93 8.94 11.93
C ALA A 473 -2.83 8.84 10.69
N THR A 474 -2.39 8.04 9.73
CA THR A 474 -3.22 7.65 8.59
C THR A 474 -3.40 6.14 8.61
N VAL A 475 -4.65 5.67 8.68
CA VAL A 475 -4.95 4.24 8.72
C VAL A 475 -5.88 3.86 7.57
N VAL A 476 -5.40 2.94 6.73
CA VAL A 476 -6.06 2.53 5.49
C VAL A 476 -6.50 1.07 5.61
N ALA A 477 -7.74 0.77 5.23
CA ALA A 477 -8.26 -0.60 5.17
C ALA A 477 -8.19 -1.15 3.75
N GLU A 478 -7.62 -2.34 3.58
CA GLU A 478 -7.83 -3.14 2.38
C GLU A 478 -9.11 -3.98 2.56
N ASP A 479 -10.21 -3.49 2.01
CA ASP A 479 -11.52 -4.15 2.11
C ASP A 479 -12.27 -4.13 0.78
N VAL A 480 -12.53 -5.32 0.24
CA VAL A 480 -13.32 -5.52 -0.98
C VAL A 480 -14.82 -5.68 -0.70
N SER A 481 -15.21 -5.95 0.56
CA SER A 481 -16.62 -6.20 0.90
C SER A 481 -17.49 -4.96 0.76
N GLY A 482 -16.93 -3.79 1.05
CA GLY A 482 -17.68 -2.53 1.08
C GLY A 482 -18.57 -2.38 2.32
N MET A 483 -18.19 -2.98 3.47
CA MET A 483 -18.96 -2.84 4.73
C MET A 483 -19.20 -1.36 5.06
N PRO A 484 -20.44 -0.93 5.29
CA PRO A 484 -20.75 0.43 5.71
C PRO A 484 -20.17 0.77 7.09
N ALA A 485 -19.81 2.03 7.29
CA ALA A 485 -19.22 2.58 8.52
C ALA A 485 -17.83 2.02 8.87
N LEU A 486 -17.12 1.39 7.92
CA LEU A 486 -15.73 0.96 8.12
C LEU A 486 -14.81 2.18 8.36
N CYS A 487 -14.96 3.22 7.54
CA CYS A 487 -14.18 4.45 7.60
C CYS A 487 -14.95 5.59 8.32
N ARG A 488 -15.66 5.24 9.41
CA ARG A 488 -16.27 6.22 10.32
C ARG A 488 -15.64 6.10 11.69
N PRO A 489 -15.56 7.21 12.46
CA PRO A 489 -15.01 7.21 13.81
C PRO A 489 -15.64 6.19 14.74
N VAL A 490 -14.85 5.61 15.64
CA VAL A 490 -15.33 4.60 16.60
C VAL A 490 -16.44 5.16 17.51
N TYR A 491 -16.33 6.44 17.92
CA TYR A 491 -17.34 7.08 18.76
C TYR A 491 -18.70 7.31 18.07
N GLU A 492 -18.74 7.29 16.72
CA GLU A 492 -19.96 7.30 15.93
C GLU A 492 -20.57 5.90 15.73
N GLY A 493 -19.90 4.84 16.18
CA GLY A 493 -20.24 3.44 15.95
C GLY A 493 -19.53 2.83 14.72
N GLY A 494 -18.60 3.54 14.11
CA GLY A 494 -17.74 3.04 13.02
C GLY A 494 -16.60 2.16 13.50
N VAL A 495 -15.78 1.65 12.58
CA VAL A 495 -14.60 0.82 12.89
C VAL A 495 -13.34 1.68 13.06
N GLY A 496 -13.31 2.89 12.51
CA GLY A 496 -12.28 3.90 12.81
C GLY A 496 -11.16 4.05 11.78
N PHE A 497 -11.22 3.39 10.64
CA PHE A 497 -10.26 3.64 9.55
C PHE A 497 -10.44 5.03 8.94
N ASP A 498 -9.36 5.65 8.46
CA ASP A 498 -9.41 6.93 7.75
C ASP A 498 -9.84 6.75 6.29
N TYR A 499 -9.32 5.71 5.64
CA TYR A 499 -9.53 5.42 4.22
C TYR A 499 -9.76 3.93 3.97
N ARG A 500 -10.45 3.65 2.86
CA ARG A 500 -10.56 2.32 2.24
C ARG A 500 -9.85 2.34 0.89
N LEU A 501 -9.18 1.26 0.50
CA LEU A 501 -8.69 1.07 -0.87
C LEU A 501 -9.86 0.86 -1.82
N ALA A 502 -9.87 1.54 -2.96
CA ALA A 502 -10.93 1.44 -3.97
C ALA A 502 -10.67 0.25 -4.93
N MET A 503 -10.70 -0.98 -4.39
CA MET A 503 -10.25 -2.22 -5.03
C MET A 503 -11.00 -2.60 -6.32
N SER A 504 -12.21 -2.09 -6.53
CA SER A 504 -12.99 -2.35 -7.75
C SER A 504 -12.51 -1.57 -8.98
N ILE A 505 -11.74 -0.50 -8.79
CA ILE A 505 -11.28 0.37 -9.89
C ILE A 505 -10.25 -0.36 -10.78
N PRO A 506 -9.16 -0.94 -10.25
CA PRO A 506 -8.19 -1.66 -11.08
C PRO A 506 -8.81 -2.84 -11.83
N ASP A 507 -9.70 -3.60 -11.19
CA ASP A 507 -10.39 -4.72 -11.83
C ASP A 507 -11.20 -4.25 -13.06
N LYS A 508 -11.81 -3.06 -12.95
CA LYS A 508 -12.59 -2.48 -14.05
C LYS A 508 -11.70 -1.99 -15.19
N TRP A 509 -10.54 -1.39 -14.90
CA TRP A 509 -9.57 -1.04 -15.94
C TRP A 509 -9.05 -2.27 -16.68
N ILE A 510 -8.74 -3.34 -15.96
CA ILE A 510 -8.33 -4.62 -16.56
C ILE A 510 -9.43 -5.20 -17.44
N ASP A 511 -10.70 -5.15 -17.01
CA ASP A 511 -11.86 -5.61 -17.79
C ASP A 511 -11.98 -4.83 -19.10
N PHE A 512 -11.91 -3.51 -19.08
CA PHE A 512 -11.91 -2.67 -20.28
C PHE A 512 -10.76 -3.03 -21.22
N LEU A 513 -9.54 -3.11 -20.71
CA LEU A 513 -8.34 -3.34 -21.52
C LEU A 513 -8.27 -4.74 -22.14
N LYS A 514 -8.79 -5.76 -21.45
CA LYS A 514 -8.77 -7.14 -21.93
C LYS A 514 -9.93 -7.47 -22.88
N ASN A 515 -11.11 -6.91 -22.62
CA ASN A 515 -12.35 -7.42 -23.21
C ASN A 515 -13.01 -6.45 -24.19
N GLN A 516 -12.59 -5.18 -24.28
CA GLN A 516 -13.24 -4.16 -25.08
C GLN A 516 -12.25 -3.37 -25.92
N ARG A 517 -12.65 -2.96 -27.13
CA ARG A 517 -11.90 -1.97 -27.92
C ARG A 517 -12.19 -0.57 -27.40
N ASP A 518 -11.27 0.37 -27.54
CA ASP A 518 -11.38 1.75 -27.03
C ASP A 518 -12.71 2.42 -27.38
N ILE A 519 -13.19 2.23 -28.62
CA ILE A 519 -14.46 2.82 -29.08
C ILE A 519 -15.70 2.21 -28.40
N GLU A 520 -15.57 1.03 -27.81
CA GLU A 520 -16.66 0.32 -27.13
C GLU A 520 -16.75 0.72 -25.65
N TRP A 521 -15.74 1.40 -25.11
CA TRP A 521 -15.76 1.83 -23.70
C TRP A 521 -16.95 2.73 -23.42
N SER A 522 -17.69 2.42 -22.36
CA SER A 522 -18.80 3.25 -21.89
C SER A 522 -18.29 4.32 -20.94
N MET A 523 -18.54 5.57 -21.28
CA MET A 523 -18.16 6.73 -20.44
C MET A 523 -18.95 6.73 -19.13
N LYS A 524 -20.18 6.27 -19.16
CA LYS A 524 -21.02 6.11 -17.96
C LYS A 524 -20.49 5.04 -17.02
N ASP A 525 -20.01 3.91 -17.57
CA ASP A 525 -19.46 2.82 -16.76
C ASP A 525 -18.13 3.23 -16.13
N ILE A 526 -17.29 3.98 -16.85
CA ILE A 526 -16.06 4.57 -16.28
C ILE A 526 -16.42 5.47 -15.10
N VAL A 527 -17.30 6.44 -15.29
CA VAL A 527 -17.69 7.38 -14.23
C VAL A 527 -18.33 6.63 -13.07
N TRP A 528 -19.24 5.67 -13.35
CA TRP A 528 -19.87 4.89 -12.31
C TRP A 528 -18.86 4.10 -11.48
N SER A 529 -17.91 3.44 -12.11
CA SER A 529 -16.87 2.64 -11.42
C SER A 529 -15.98 3.50 -10.52
N LEU A 530 -15.65 4.72 -10.97
CA LEU A 530 -14.82 5.66 -10.21
C LEU A 530 -15.58 6.36 -9.07
N THR A 531 -16.90 6.51 -9.18
CA THR A 531 -17.72 7.26 -8.21
C THR A 531 -18.60 6.39 -7.33
N ASN A 532 -18.70 5.08 -7.61
CA ASN A 532 -19.50 4.14 -6.83
C ASN A 532 -18.81 3.76 -5.53
N ARG A 533 -18.96 4.57 -4.50
CA ARG A 533 -18.35 4.39 -3.19
C ARG A 533 -19.30 4.75 -2.05
N ARG A 534 -18.96 4.34 -0.84
CA ARG A 534 -19.79 4.62 0.34
C ARG A 534 -19.84 6.12 0.62
N TYR A 535 -21.05 6.62 0.84
CA TYR A 535 -21.28 8.02 1.18
C TYR A 535 -20.56 8.36 2.50
N THR A 536 -19.88 9.50 2.54
CA THR A 536 -19.09 10.01 3.67
C THR A 536 -17.90 9.17 4.12
N GLU A 537 -17.55 8.11 3.41
CA GLU A 537 -16.33 7.34 3.64
C GLU A 537 -15.29 7.67 2.59
N LYS A 538 -14.05 7.90 3.02
CA LYS A 538 -12.95 8.27 2.12
C LYS A 538 -12.29 7.05 1.50
N CYS A 539 -11.88 7.18 0.24
CA CYS A 539 -11.21 6.13 -0.51
C CYS A 539 -9.84 6.60 -1.03
N ILE A 540 -8.89 5.65 -1.10
CA ILE A 540 -7.66 5.78 -1.88
C ILE A 540 -7.91 5.12 -3.23
N ALA A 541 -7.88 5.91 -4.30
CA ALA A 541 -8.04 5.44 -5.66
C ALA A 541 -6.70 5.01 -6.26
N TYR A 542 -6.70 4.00 -7.12
CA TYR A 542 -5.52 3.56 -7.86
C TYR A 542 -5.93 2.84 -9.15
N ALA A 543 -5.11 2.97 -10.17
CA ALA A 543 -5.33 2.25 -11.42
C ALA A 543 -4.82 0.81 -11.32
N GLU A 544 -3.70 0.63 -10.61
CA GLU A 544 -3.02 -0.64 -10.43
C GLU A 544 -2.20 -0.59 -9.13
N SER A 545 -2.22 -1.65 -8.33
CA SER A 545 -1.35 -1.88 -7.17
C SER A 545 -0.42 -3.07 -7.44
N HIS A 546 0.28 -3.54 -6.41
CA HIS A 546 1.08 -4.77 -6.52
C HIS A 546 0.24 -6.01 -6.88
N ASP A 547 -1.04 -6.08 -6.45
CA ASP A 547 -1.89 -7.26 -6.62
C ASP A 547 -2.10 -7.64 -8.08
N GLN A 548 -2.35 -6.67 -8.96
CA GLN A 548 -2.66 -6.93 -10.36
C GLN A 548 -1.44 -7.51 -11.10
N ALA A 549 -0.25 -7.04 -10.76
CA ALA A 549 1.00 -7.48 -11.38
C ALA A 549 1.48 -8.86 -10.88
N ILE A 550 1.03 -9.31 -9.68
CA ILE A 550 1.45 -10.58 -9.08
C ILE A 550 0.57 -11.75 -9.50
N VAL A 551 -0.75 -11.55 -9.56
CA VAL A 551 -1.74 -12.64 -9.65
C VAL A 551 -1.86 -13.24 -11.06
N GLY A 552 -0.85 -13.05 -11.90
CA GLY A 552 -0.84 -13.59 -13.28
C GLY A 552 -1.48 -12.68 -14.30
N ASP A 553 -1.85 -11.48 -13.89
CA ASP A 553 -2.21 -10.41 -14.80
C ASP A 553 -0.96 -9.63 -15.22
N LYS A 554 -1.08 -8.96 -16.34
CA LYS A 554 -0.04 -8.08 -16.86
C LYS A 554 -0.29 -6.68 -16.32
N THR A 555 0.75 -5.85 -16.23
CA THR A 555 0.61 -4.43 -15.93
C THR A 555 -0.34 -3.75 -16.91
N ILE A 556 -0.99 -2.66 -16.50
CA ILE A 556 -1.82 -1.82 -17.41
C ILE A 556 -1.01 -1.41 -18.64
N SER A 557 0.25 -1.02 -18.45
CA SER A 557 1.15 -0.65 -19.52
C SER A 557 1.34 -1.80 -20.53
N PHE A 558 1.52 -3.03 -20.03
CA PHE A 558 1.66 -4.19 -20.90
C PHE A 558 0.32 -4.54 -21.61
N LEU A 559 -0.81 -4.41 -20.94
CA LEU A 559 -2.13 -4.59 -21.56
C LEU A 559 -2.39 -3.57 -22.69
N LEU A 560 -1.87 -2.34 -22.53
CA LEU A 560 -2.00 -1.27 -23.51
C LEU A 560 -1.07 -1.43 -24.72
N MET A 561 0.17 -1.87 -24.54
CA MET A 561 1.25 -1.79 -25.54
C MET A 561 1.86 -3.16 -25.92
N ASP A 562 1.53 -4.22 -25.17
CA ASP A 562 2.03 -5.59 -25.40
C ASP A 562 3.57 -5.62 -25.60
N LYS A 563 4.08 -6.60 -26.32
CA LYS A 563 5.51 -6.78 -26.59
C LYS A 563 6.18 -5.59 -27.31
N GLU A 564 5.43 -4.68 -27.92
CA GLU A 564 5.99 -3.48 -28.52
C GLU A 564 6.69 -2.56 -27.52
N MET A 565 6.39 -2.68 -26.23
CA MET A 565 7.13 -1.97 -25.16
C MET A 565 8.64 -2.28 -25.18
N TYR A 566 9.04 -3.46 -25.62
CA TYR A 566 10.46 -3.84 -25.62
C TYR A 566 11.25 -3.26 -26.79
N SER A 567 10.58 -2.87 -27.88
CA SER A 567 11.27 -2.40 -29.11
C SER A 567 10.76 -1.08 -29.66
N GLY A 568 9.56 -0.63 -29.24
CA GLY A 568 8.86 0.56 -29.77
C GLY A 568 9.03 1.83 -28.94
N MET A 569 9.67 1.75 -27.77
CA MET A 569 9.74 2.86 -26.81
C MET A 569 10.89 3.85 -27.08
N SER A 570 11.56 3.78 -28.23
CA SER A 570 12.62 4.74 -28.59
C SER A 570 12.06 6.00 -29.24
N ASP A 571 12.45 7.18 -28.72
CA ASP A 571 12.16 8.51 -29.29
C ASP A 571 12.89 8.79 -30.60
N LEU A 572 13.94 8.02 -30.94
CA LEU A 572 14.71 8.16 -32.17
C LEU A 572 13.90 7.78 -33.43
N LYS A 573 12.71 7.21 -33.23
CA LYS A 573 11.77 6.84 -34.28
C LYS A 573 10.36 7.30 -33.92
N PRO A 574 9.49 7.60 -34.90
CA PRO A 574 8.08 7.83 -34.63
C PRO A 574 7.47 6.68 -33.83
N ALA A 575 6.58 6.97 -32.90
CA ALA A 575 5.83 5.96 -32.19
C ALA A 575 4.97 5.13 -33.18
N SER A 576 4.85 3.84 -32.93
CA SER A 576 3.83 3.06 -33.63
C SER A 576 2.43 3.47 -33.14
N PRO A 577 1.36 3.22 -33.92
CA PRO A 577 -0.01 3.50 -33.45
C PRO A 577 -0.35 2.81 -32.12
N LEU A 578 0.25 1.66 -31.84
CA LEU A 578 0.04 0.95 -30.57
C LEU A 578 0.74 1.65 -29.39
N ILE A 579 1.97 2.10 -29.57
CA ILE A 579 2.73 2.84 -28.56
C ILE A 579 2.08 4.21 -28.31
N ASP A 580 1.70 4.95 -29.37
CA ASP A 580 1.00 6.23 -29.25
C ASP A 580 -0.33 6.09 -28.48
N ARG A 581 -1.16 5.10 -28.87
CA ARG A 581 -2.36 4.74 -28.14
C ARG A 581 -2.07 4.42 -26.68
N GLY A 582 -1.09 3.55 -26.44
CA GLY A 582 -0.80 3.02 -25.12
C GLY A 582 -0.30 4.09 -24.15
N THR A 583 0.62 4.93 -24.56
CA THR A 583 1.15 6.04 -23.73
C THR A 583 0.08 7.12 -23.47
N SER A 584 -0.79 7.40 -24.46
CA SER A 584 -1.90 8.34 -24.27
C SER A 584 -2.92 7.84 -23.27
N LEU A 585 -3.40 6.59 -23.43
CA LEU A 585 -4.39 6.00 -22.52
C LEU A 585 -3.81 5.76 -21.12
N HIS A 586 -2.54 5.40 -20.99
CA HIS A 586 -1.88 5.26 -19.68
C HIS A 586 -2.01 6.56 -18.87
N LYS A 587 -1.61 7.70 -19.46
CA LYS A 587 -1.75 9.02 -18.82
C LYS A 587 -3.20 9.33 -18.44
N MET A 588 -4.15 9.07 -19.34
CA MET A 588 -5.57 9.34 -19.10
C MET A 588 -6.16 8.47 -17.99
N ILE A 589 -5.85 7.18 -17.96
CA ILE A 589 -6.30 6.24 -16.93
C ILE A 589 -5.80 6.67 -15.55
N HIS A 590 -4.52 7.01 -15.43
CA HIS A 590 -3.95 7.46 -14.15
C HIS A 590 -4.58 8.76 -13.67
N LEU A 591 -4.69 9.80 -14.53
CA LEU A 591 -5.26 11.08 -14.12
C LEU A 591 -6.77 10.99 -13.79
N ILE A 592 -7.58 10.28 -14.57
CA ILE A 592 -9.01 10.16 -14.25
C ILE A 592 -9.26 9.36 -12.97
N THR A 593 -8.44 8.33 -12.73
CA THR A 593 -8.49 7.56 -11.50
C THR A 593 -8.15 8.43 -10.29
N MET A 594 -7.05 9.19 -10.36
CA MET A 594 -6.66 10.14 -9.33
C MET A 594 -7.75 11.20 -9.10
N ALA A 595 -8.23 11.83 -10.17
CA ALA A 595 -9.09 13.00 -10.05
C ALA A 595 -10.55 12.68 -9.69
N LEU A 596 -11.05 11.47 -9.98
CA LEU A 596 -12.46 11.14 -9.80
C LEU A 596 -12.70 9.99 -8.79
N GLY A 597 -11.68 9.15 -8.52
CA GLY A 597 -11.85 7.88 -7.82
C GLY A 597 -11.82 7.94 -6.29
N GLY A 598 -11.29 9.01 -5.67
CA GLY A 598 -11.16 9.03 -4.21
C GLY A 598 -10.70 10.37 -3.63
N GLU A 599 -10.39 10.37 -2.34
CA GLU A 599 -9.81 11.48 -1.58
C GLU A 599 -8.32 11.28 -1.28
N GLY A 600 -7.71 10.28 -1.92
CA GLY A 600 -6.29 10.00 -1.98
C GLY A 600 -5.99 9.18 -3.23
N TYR A 601 -4.72 9.10 -3.58
CA TYR A 601 -4.23 8.38 -4.75
C TYR A 601 -3.07 7.47 -4.36
N LEU A 602 -3.01 6.26 -4.96
CA LEU A 602 -1.91 5.33 -4.80
C LEU A 602 -1.36 4.93 -6.16
N ASN A 603 -0.03 4.89 -6.26
CA ASN A 603 0.72 4.35 -7.38
C ASN A 603 1.70 3.29 -6.87
N PHE A 604 1.72 2.12 -7.50
CA PHE A 604 2.72 1.10 -7.21
C PHE A 604 4.01 1.37 -8.00
N MET A 605 5.16 1.17 -7.33
CA MET A 605 6.50 1.44 -7.85
C MET A 605 6.70 0.90 -9.28
N GLY A 606 7.06 1.79 -10.19
CA GLY A 606 7.26 1.51 -11.62
C GLY A 606 6.06 1.84 -12.51
N ASN A 607 4.84 1.93 -11.95
CA ASN A 607 3.65 2.26 -12.76
C ASN A 607 3.69 3.73 -13.23
N GLU A 608 4.36 4.62 -12.49
CA GLU A 608 4.53 6.03 -12.85
C GLU A 608 5.22 6.24 -14.20
N PHE A 609 6.06 5.29 -14.61
CA PHE A 609 6.70 5.34 -15.94
C PHE A 609 6.27 4.18 -16.86
N GLY A 610 5.33 3.34 -16.42
CA GLY A 610 4.84 2.21 -17.19
C GLY A 610 5.86 1.08 -17.32
N HIS A 611 6.44 0.62 -16.22
CA HIS A 611 7.37 -0.51 -16.18
C HIS A 611 6.79 -1.73 -16.94
N PRO A 612 7.52 -2.34 -17.87
CA PRO A 612 6.95 -3.34 -18.78
C PRO A 612 6.73 -4.72 -18.16
N GLU A 613 7.50 -5.05 -17.11
CA GLU A 613 7.50 -6.39 -16.56
C GLU A 613 6.45 -6.55 -15.45
N TRP A 614 5.72 -7.66 -15.50
CA TRP A 614 4.95 -8.15 -14.34
C TRP A 614 5.91 -8.68 -13.26
N ILE A 615 5.38 -9.03 -12.09
CA ILE A 615 6.21 -9.51 -10.98
C ILE A 615 6.21 -11.03 -10.95
N ASP A 616 7.41 -11.63 -10.97
CA ASP A 616 7.62 -13.07 -10.80
C ASP A 616 8.81 -13.30 -9.86
N PHE A 617 8.51 -13.69 -8.63
CA PHE A 617 9.53 -13.93 -7.62
C PHE A 617 10.37 -15.16 -7.92
N PRO A 618 11.62 -15.21 -7.41
CA PRO A 618 12.49 -16.38 -7.56
C PRO A 618 11.81 -17.66 -7.08
N ARG A 619 11.67 -18.63 -7.94
CA ARG A 619 11.09 -19.96 -7.71
C ARG A 619 11.68 -20.99 -8.67
N GLU A 620 11.46 -22.29 -8.43
CA GLU A 620 11.98 -23.37 -9.29
C GLU A 620 11.54 -23.19 -10.78
N GLY A 621 10.31 -22.74 -11.01
CA GLY A 621 9.76 -22.56 -12.36
C GLY A 621 10.34 -21.41 -13.19
N ASN A 622 11.17 -20.54 -12.58
CA ASN A 622 11.89 -19.45 -13.27
C ASN A 622 13.40 -19.49 -12.97
N ASP A 623 13.94 -20.67 -12.65
CA ASP A 623 15.36 -20.90 -12.35
C ASP A 623 15.88 -19.97 -11.22
N TRP A 624 15.03 -19.61 -10.27
CA TRP A 624 15.33 -18.72 -9.15
C TRP A 624 15.77 -17.31 -9.59
N SER A 625 15.31 -16.87 -10.78
CA SER A 625 15.65 -15.56 -11.34
C SER A 625 14.99 -14.40 -10.58
N TYR A 626 15.76 -13.33 -10.40
CA TYR A 626 15.30 -12.03 -9.90
C TYR A 626 14.96 -11.02 -11.01
N ASP A 627 15.07 -11.40 -12.29
CA ASP A 627 14.92 -10.46 -13.42
C ASP A 627 13.57 -9.74 -13.44
N LYS A 628 12.51 -10.39 -13.00
CA LYS A 628 11.16 -9.82 -12.87
C LYS A 628 10.80 -9.37 -11.45
N CYS A 629 11.77 -9.36 -10.55
CA CYS A 629 11.61 -8.95 -9.15
C CYS A 629 12.53 -7.77 -8.82
N ARG A 630 12.55 -6.78 -9.73
CA ARG A 630 13.38 -5.56 -9.65
C ARG A 630 12.70 -4.42 -10.39
N ARG A 631 13.25 -3.21 -10.31
CA ARG A 631 12.78 -2.06 -11.08
C ARG A 631 13.89 -1.53 -11.98
N GLN A 632 13.60 -1.46 -13.26
CA GLN A 632 14.55 -1.07 -14.31
C GLN A 632 14.56 0.46 -14.49
N TRP A 633 15.18 1.16 -13.56
CA TRP A 633 15.27 2.63 -13.56
C TRP A 633 15.96 3.21 -14.80
N ASN A 634 16.86 2.42 -15.42
CA ASN A 634 17.49 2.79 -16.68
C ASN A 634 16.48 3.07 -17.81
N LEU A 635 15.26 2.54 -17.75
CA LEU A 635 14.23 2.82 -18.74
C LEU A 635 13.77 4.29 -18.68
N VAL A 636 13.65 4.83 -17.49
CA VAL A 636 13.32 6.25 -17.26
C VAL A 636 14.53 7.14 -17.47
N ASP A 637 15.71 6.71 -17.03
CA ASP A 637 16.94 7.51 -17.02
C ASP A 637 17.57 7.64 -18.42
N THR A 638 17.14 6.84 -19.40
CA THR A 638 17.68 6.87 -20.75
C THR A 638 16.93 7.91 -21.60
N ASP A 639 17.63 8.97 -21.99
CA ASP A 639 17.07 10.17 -22.65
C ASP A 639 16.28 9.88 -23.94
N HIS A 640 16.61 8.82 -24.66
CA HIS A 640 15.96 8.47 -25.93
C HIS A 640 14.84 7.44 -25.76
N LEU A 641 14.39 7.15 -24.53
CA LEU A 641 13.26 6.26 -24.25
C LEU A 641 12.02 7.03 -23.79
N ARG A 642 10.85 6.61 -24.27
CA ARG A 642 9.56 7.27 -24.01
C ARG A 642 9.05 7.11 -22.58
N TYR A 643 9.61 6.22 -21.77
CA TYR A 643 9.23 6.02 -20.37
C TYR A 643 9.32 7.30 -19.53
N LYS A 644 10.32 8.16 -19.84
CA LYS A 644 10.48 9.47 -19.20
C LYS A 644 9.24 10.37 -19.34
N HIS A 645 8.49 10.29 -20.44
CA HIS A 645 7.31 11.11 -20.71
C HIS A 645 6.13 10.72 -19.81
N MET A 646 5.96 9.41 -19.55
CA MET A 646 4.94 8.93 -18.61
C MET A 646 5.30 9.35 -17.19
N ASN A 647 6.57 9.20 -16.79
CA ASN A 647 7.06 9.66 -15.48
C ASN A 647 6.90 11.18 -15.30
N ALA A 648 7.20 11.98 -16.33
CA ALA A 648 7.00 13.43 -16.28
C ALA A 648 5.52 13.80 -16.12
N PHE A 649 4.61 13.06 -16.75
CA PHE A 649 3.17 13.28 -16.62
C PHE A 649 2.66 12.89 -15.22
N ASP A 650 3.14 11.77 -14.66
CA ASP A 650 2.83 11.37 -13.28
C ASP A 650 3.25 12.45 -12.27
N ARG A 651 4.48 12.96 -12.42
CA ARG A 651 4.95 14.11 -11.63
C ARG A 651 4.04 15.33 -11.78
N ALA A 652 3.63 15.64 -13.01
CA ALA A 652 2.74 16.78 -13.27
C ALA A 652 1.35 16.61 -12.64
N MET A 653 0.80 15.39 -12.60
CA MET A 653 -0.45 15.09 -11.89
C MET A 653 -0.32 15.35 -10.38
N ASN A 654 0.76 14.92 -9.76
CA ASN A 654 1.02 15.12 -8.34
C ASN A 654 1.23 16.62 -8.01
N LEU A 655 1.96 17.34 -8.86
CA LEU A 655 2.14 18.80 -8.74
C LEU A 655 0.83 19.58 -8.94
N LEU A 656 -0.07 19.08 -9.79
CA LEU A 656 -1.40 19.66 -9.96
C LEU A 656 -2.20 19.61 -8.65
N ASP A 657 -2.20 18.45 -7.97
CA ASP A 657 -2.86 18.34 -6.67
C ASP A 657 -2.16 19.15 -5.59
N ASP A 658 -0.84 19.20 -5.59
CA ASP A 658 -0.07 20.01 -4.64
C ASP A 658 -0.43 21.51 -4.75
N ARG A 659 -0.63 21.98 -5.97
CA ARG A 659 -1.00 23.37 -6.24
C ARG A 659 -2.46 23.69 -5.93
N PHE A 660 -3.40 22.80 -6.29
CA PHE A 660 -4.84 23.10 -6.27
C PHE A 660 -5.61 22.32 -5.20
N HIS A 661 -4.98 21.35 -4.54
CA HIS A 661 -5.57 20.50 -3.48
C HIS A 661 -6.91 19.87 -3.88
N PHE A 662 -7.03 19.46 -5.15
CA PHE A 662 -8.29 18.96 -5.69
C PHE A 662 -8.71 17.62 -5.08
N LEU A 663 -7.76 16.76 -4.69
CA LEU A 663 -8.06 15.49 -4.01
C LEU A 663 -8.80 15.69 -2.68
N ALA A 664 -8.46 16.74 -1.95
CA ALA A 664 -9.09 17.08 -0.68
C ALA A 664 -10.44 17.78 -0.84
N SER A 665 -10.78 18.23 -2.04
CA SER A 665 -12.01 18.97 -2.27
C SER A 665 -13.24 18.07 -2.21
N ALA A 666 -14.23 18.49 -1.43
CA ALA A 666 -15.55 17.86 -1.41
C ALA A 666 -16.37 18.15 -2.67
N LYS A 667 -16.02 19.22 -3.43
CA LYS A 667 -16.69 19.56 -4.70
C LYS A 667 -16.25 18.60 -5.79
N GLN A 668 -17.12 17.67 -6.16
CA GLN A 668 -16.93 16.76 -7.27
C GLN A 668 -18.24 16.65 -8.05
N VAL A 669 -18.26 17.13 -9.29
CA VAL A 669 -19.48 17.15 -10.09
C VAL A 669 -19.20 16.75 -11.52
N VAL A 670 -19.73 15.62 -11.95
CA VAL A 670 -19.69 15.19 -13.34
C VAL A 670 -20.79 15.94 -14.10
N SER A 671 -20.37 16.81 -15.01
CA SER A 671 -21.27 17.65 -15.79
C SER A 671 -21.67 17.01 -17.12
N SER A 672 -20.81 16.17 -17.70
CA SER A 672 -21.11 15.48 -18.98
C SER A 672 -20.45 14.11 -19.07
N THR A 673 -21.21 13.15 -19.63
CA THR A 673 -20.76 11.83 -20.06
C THR A 673 -21.37 11.54 -21.43
N SER A 674 -20.65 11.93 -22.51
CA SER A 674 -21.13 11.71 -23.89
C SER A 674 -20.67 10.33 -24.38
N GLU A 675 -21.62 9.43 -24.63
CA GLU A 675 -21.35 8.10 -25.21
C GLU A 675 -21.03 8.20 -26.71
N GLU A 676 -21.56 9.20 -27.40
CA GLU A 676 -21.32 9.42 -28.82
C GLU A 676 -19.94 10.02 -29.06
N ASP A 677 -19.61 11.09 -28.34
CA ASP A 677 -18.31 11.78 -28.45
C ASP A 677 -17.17 11.07 -27.72
N LYS A 678 -17.47 10.14 -26.81
CA LYS A 678 -16.52 9.50 -25.87
C LYS A 678 -15.82 10.51 -24.96
N VAL A 679 -16.57 11.54 -24.53
CA VAL A 679 -16.05 12.65 -23.70
C VAL A 679 -16.66 12.62 -22.31
N ILE A 680 -15.81 12.78 -21.32
CA ILE A 680 -16.17 12.97 -19.90
C ILE A 680 -15.73 14.35 -19.46
N VAL A 681 -16.65 15.11 -18.83
CA VAL A 681 -16.34 16.43 -18.24
C VAL A 681 -16.80 16.43 -16.78
N PHE A 682 -15.91 16.85 -15.90
CA PHE A 682 -16.24 17.01 -14.48
C PHE A 682 -15.47 18.16 -13.85
N GLU A 683 -16.01 18.68 -12.74
CA GLU A 683 -15.34 19.62 -11.85
C GLU A 683 -14.88 18.89 -10.59
N ARG A 684 -13.64 19.16 -10.17
CA ARG A 684 -13.11 18.78 -8.87
C ARG A 684 -12.40 19.98 -8.23
N GLY A 685 -12.92 20.46 -7.09
CA GLY A 685 -12.50 21.76 -6.57
C GLY A 685 -12.80 22.87 -7.57
N ASP A 686 -11.80 23.69 -7.88
CA ASP A 686 -11.87 24.78 -8.85
C ASP A 686 -11.31 24.40 -10.23
N LEU A 687 -10.99 23.11 -10.41
CA LEU A 687 -10.50 22.59 -11.69
C LEU A 687 -11.64 21.98 -12.52
N ILE A 688 -11.51 22.11 -13.84
CA ILE A 688 -12.38 21.47 -14.82
C ILE A 688 -11.55 20.48 -15.62
N PHE A 689 -11.96 19.23 -15.60
CA PHE A 689 -11.31 18.12 -16.28
C PHE A 689 -12.10 17.75 -17.54
N VAL A 690 -11.42 17.66 -18.68
CA VAL A 690 -12.00 17.28 -19.98
C VAL A 690 -11.22 16.09 -20.53
N PHE A 691 -11.86 14.93 -20.61
CA PHE A 691 -11.28 13.69 -21.14
C PHE A 691 -11.96 13.33 -22.46
N ASN A 692 -11.19 13.16 -23.51
CA ASN A 692 -11.66 12.64 -24.79
C ASN A 692 -11.07 11.24 -25.03
N PHE A 693 -11.85 10.20 -24.78
CA PHE A 693 -11.48 8.80 -25.02
C PHE A 693 -11.70 8.35 -26.45
N HIS A 694 -12.25 9.22 -27.33
CA HIS A 694 -12.49 8.83 -28.72
C HIS A 694 -11.16 8.51 -29.41
N PRO A 695 -11.06 7.35 -30.11
CA PRO A 695 -9.80 6.92 -30.71
C PRO A 695 -9.30 7.82 -31.87
N GLU A 696 -10.19 8.56 -32.53
CA GLU A 696 -9.87 9.30 -33.75
C GLU A 696 -10.40 10.74 -33.79
N ASN A 697 -11.57 11.02 -33.16
CA ASN A 697 -12.22 12.31 -33.28
C ASN A 697 -11.62 13.39 -32.38
N THR A 698 -11.18 14.45 -33.00
CA THR A 698 -10.79 15.71 -32.34
C THR A 698 -11.91 16.73 -32.51
N TYR A 699 -12.35 17.34 -31.43
CA TYR A 699 -13.44 18.27 -31.40
C TYR A 699 -12.95 19.72 -31.27
N ASN A 700 -13.17 20.52 -32.31
CA ASN A 700 -12.90 21.94 -32.27
C ASN A 700 -14.09 22.71 -31.67
N GLY A 701 -13.83 23.58 -30.69
CA GLY A 701 -14.90 24.35 -30.05
C GLY A 701 -15.86 23.46 -29.22
N TYR A 702 -15.36 22.37 -28.59
CA TYR A 702 -16.17 21.56 -27.73
C TYR A 702 -16.67 22.37 -26.54
N LYS A 703 -17.97 22.42 -26.35
CA LYS A 703 -18.60 23.22 -25.31
C LYS A 703 -18.56 22.53 -23.97
N VAL A 704 -17.97 23.17 -22.97
CA VAL A 704 -17.76 22.65 -21.61
C VAL A 704 -18.53 23.52 -20.61
N GLY A 705 -19.41 22.89 -19.82
CA GLY A 705 -20.15 23.57 -18.75
C GLY A 705 -19.26 23.81 -17.53
N CYS A 706 -19.40 24.96 -16.89
CA CYS A 706 -18.66 25.33 -15.67
C CYS A 706 -19.55 26.11 -14.68
N ASP A 707 -19.17 26.01 -13.38
CA ASP A 707 -19.88 26.67 -12.30
C ASP A 707 -19.55 28.17 -12.22
N LEU A 708 -18.27 28.50 -12.21
CA LEU A 708 -17.79 29.87 -12.02
C LEU A 708 -17.63 30.59 -13.36
N PRO A 709 -18.11 31.86 -13.47
CA PRO A 709 -17.84 32.71 -14.63
C PRO A 709 -16.41 33.24 -14.58
N GLY A 710 -15.85 33.58 -15.75
CA GLY A 710 -14.56 34.24 -15.85
C GLY A 710 -13.65 33.70 -16.95
N LYS A 711 -12.36 33.93 -16.79
CA LYS A 711 -11.30 33.47 -17.66
C LYS A 711 -10.70 32.16 -17.16
N TYR A 712 -10.52 31.21 -18.08
CA TYR A 712 -9.87 29.93 -17.79
C TYR A 712 -8.62 29.71 -18.63
N LYS A 713 -7.62 29.04 -18.06
CA LYS A 713 -6.38 28.63 -18.72
C LYS A 713 -6.12 27.15 -18.51
N VAL A 714 -5.26 26.56 -19.33
CA VAL A 714 -4.78 25.18 -19.19
C VAL A 714 -3.88 25.06 -17.97
N ALA A 715 -4.19 24.12 -17.08
CA ALA A 715 -3.36 23.74 -15.93
C ALA A 715 -2.51 22.51 -16.22
N LEU A 716 -3.04 21.54 -16.99
CA LEU A 716 -2.36 20.33 -17.41
C LEU A 716 -2.93 19.84 -18.74
N ASP A 717 -2.06 19.44 -19.66
CA ASP A 717 -2.42 18.89 -20.97
C ASP A 717 -1.63 17.61 -21.24
N SER A 718 -2.29 16.47 -21.34
CA SER A 718 -1.63 15.19 -21.61
C SER A 718 -1.01 15.08 -23.00
N ASP A 719 -1.38 16.01 -23.91
CA ASP A 719 -0.88 16.07 -25.28
C ASP A 719 0.32 17.03 -25.44
N ALA A 720 0.77 17.66 -24.35
CA ALA A 720 1.96 18.51 -24.38
C ALA A 720 3.22 17.69 -24.80
N SER A 721 4.13 18.34 -25.51
CA SER A 721 5.32 17.69 -26.04
C SER A 721 6.26 17.14 -24.97
N GLU A 722 6.31 17.77 -23.82
CA GLU A 722 7.06 17.28 -22.63
C GLU A 722 6.58 15.92 -22.12
N PHE A 723 5.30 15.60 -22.33
CA PHE A 723 4.71 14.30 -22.02
C PHE A 723 4.62 13.36 -23.23
N GLY A 724 5.41 13.63 -24.29
CA GLY A 724 5.46 12.83 -25.51
C GLY A 724 4.21 12.93 -26.38
N GLY A 725 3.39 13.97 -26.19
CA GLY A 725 2.21 14.27 -27.00
C GLY A 725 2.55 15.06 -28.27
N GLN A 726 1.52 15.44 -29.00
CA GLN A 726 1.61 16.13 -30.29
C GLN A 726 1.56 17.67 -30.16
N GLY A 727 1.32 18.20 -28.96
CA GLY A 727 1.26 19.65 -28.70
C GLY A 727 0.12 20.37 -29.42
N ARG A 728 -1.03 19.73 -29.57
CA ARG A 728 -2.17 20.29 -30.32
C ARG A 728 -2.92 21.37 -29.55
N VAL A 729 -2.87 21.36 -28.21
CA VAL A 729 -3.55 22.32 -27.34
C VAL A 729 -2.66 23.52 -27.06
N GLY A 730 -3.17 24.74 -27.27
CA GLY A 730 -2.45 25.97 -26.96
C GLY A 730 -2.41 26.22 -25.44
N GLN A 731 -1.23 26.25 -24.85
CA GLN A 731 -1.03 26.44 -23.42
C GLN A 731 -1.42 27.86 -22.93
N ASP A 732 -1.16 28.87 -23.75
CA ASP A 732 -1.39 30.30 -23.41
C ASP A 732 -2.75 30.83 -23.87
N VAL A 733 -3.65 29.94 -24.30
CA VAL A 733 -4.96 30.38 -24.81
C VAL A 733 -5.88 30.72 -23.63
N ASP A 734 -6.45 31.91 -23.66
CA ASP A 734 -7.47 32.36 -22.72
C ASP A 734 -8.86 31.86 -23.18
N HIS A 735 -9.58 31.19 -22.31
CA HIS A 735 -10.94 30.73 -22.51
C HIS A 735 -11.90 31.59 -21.68
N PHE A 736 -12.83 32.27 -22.30
CA PHE A 736 -13.80 33.09 -21.61
C PHE A 736 -15.16 32.39 -21.53
N THR A 737 -15.79 32.48 -20.38
CA THR A 737 -17.09 31.86 -20.14
C THR A 737 -18.22 32.71 -20.74
N THR A 738 -19.26 32.02 -21.19
CA THR A 738 -20.55 32.61 -21.60
C THR A 738 -21.61 32.15 -20.61
N PRO A 739 -22.45 33.06 -20.07
CA PRO A 739 -23.60 32.67 -19.27
C PRO A 739 -24.56 31.78 -20.05
N GLU A 740 -25.07 30.76 -19.39
CA GLU A 740 -26.05 29.81 -19.98
C GLU A 740 -27.40 29.96 -19.28
N GLY A 741 -28.46 29.83 -20.07
CA GLY A 741 -29.82 29.85 -19.57
C GLY A 741 -30.32 31.14 -18.97
N ILE A 742 -31.41 31.05 -18.23
CA ILE A 742 -32.07 32.18 -17.58
C ILE A 742 -31.67 32.19 -16.11
N PRO A 743 -31.16 33.32 -15.56
CA PRO A 743 -30.82 33.37 -14.16
C PRO A 743 -31.95 32.92 -13.23
N GLY A 744 -31.69 31.97 -12.34
CA GLY A 744 -32.67 31.42 -11.43
C GLY A 744 -33.55 30.29 -12.00
N VAL A 745 -33.32 29.88 -13.26
CA VAL A 745 -34.03 28.75 -13.92
C VAL A 745 -33.00 27.66 -14.30
N PRO A 746 -32.62 26.76 -13.37
CA PRO A 746 -31.54 25.77 -13.58
C PRO A 746 -31.79 24.82 -14.77
N GLU A 747 -33.04 24.59 -15.16
CA GLU A 747 -33.42 23.73 -16.30
C GLU A 747 -32.91 24.24 -17.64
N THR A 748 -32.55 25.54 -17.71
CA THR A 748 -32.02 26.21 -18.92
C THR A 748 -30.49 26.13 -18.98
N ASN A 749 -29.79 25.67 -17.93
CA ASN A 749 -28.36 25.56 -17.85
C ASN A 749 -27.78 24.54 -18.85
N PHE A 750 -26.55 24.79 -19.31
CA PHE A 750 -25.82 23.81 -20.13
C PHE A 750 -25.18 22.73 -19.26
N ASN A 751 -25.58 21.46 -19.45
CA ASN A 751 -25.09 20.33 -18.64
C ASN A 751 -25.19 20.59 -17.12
N ASN A 752 -26.31 21.19 -16.68
CA ASN A 752 -26.54 21.61 -15.28
C ASN A 752 -25.52 22.62 -14.74
N ARG A 753 -24.86 23.41 -15.64
CA ARG A 753 -23.92 24.47 -15.27
C ARG A 753 -24.38 25.83 -15.76
N PRO A 754 -24.24 26.87 -14.91
CA PRO A 754 -24.72 28.24 -15.25
C PRO A 754 -23.88 28.93 -16.30
N ASN A 755 -22.67 28.47 -16.56
CA ASN A 755 -21.74 29.03 -17.52
C ASN A 755 -21.14 27.96 -18.41
N SER A 756 -20.58 28.32 -19.54
CA SER A 756 -19.80 27.43 -20.40
C SER A 756 -18.69 28.17 -21.11
N PHE A 757 -17.69 27.45 -21.59
CA PHE A 757 -16.68 27.93 -22.53
C PHE A 757 -16.37 26.86 -23.58
N GLN A 758 -15.63 27.24 -24.63
CA GLN A 758 -15.27 26.32 -25.72
C GLN A 758 -13.79 25.96 -25.66
N VAL A 759 -13.48 24.70 -25.94
CA VAL A 759 -12.13 24.16 -25.93
C VAL A 759 -11.83 23.33 -27.19
N LEU A 760 -10.54 23.20 -27.49
CA LEU A 760 -10.07 22.12 -28.37
C LEU A 760 -9.92 20.84 -27.52
N SER A 761 -10.57 19.75 -27.94
CA SER A 761 -10.51 18.45 -27.29
C SER A 761 -9.96 17.40 -28.27
N PRO A 762 -8.62 17.20 -28.32
CA PRO A 762 -8.03 16.24 -29.25
C PRO A 762 -8.35 14.78 -28.87
N ALA A 763 -8.35 13.88 -29.84
CA ALA A 763 -8.53 12.46 -29.64
C ALA A 763 -7.49 11.88 -28.67
N ARG A 764 -7.91 11.01 -27.75
CA ARG A 764 -7.07 10.34 -26.71
C ARG A 764 -6.25 11.35 -25.88
N THR A 765 -6.91 12.40 -25.38
CA THR A 765 -6.28 13.38 -24.50
C THR A 765 -7.12 13.70 -23.29
N CYS A 766 -6.46 14.22 -22.27
CA CYS A 766 -7.10 14.90 -21.16
C CYS A 766 -6.47 16.29 -20.97
N VAL A 767 -7.32 17.28 -20.75
CA VAL A 767 -6.91 18.67 -20.49
C VAL A 767 -7.62 19.17 -19.26
N VAL A 768 -6.86 19.81 -18.37
CA VAL A 768 -7.38 20.36 -17.11
C VAL A 768 -7.31 21.88 -17.19
N TYR A 769 -8.40 22.54 -16.83
CA TYR A 769 -8.52 24.00 -16.84
C TYR A 769 -8.69 24.55 -15.42
N TYR A 770 -8.10 25.70 -15.16
CA TYR A 770 -8.26 26.44 -13.91
C TYR A 770 -8.75 27.85 -14.20
N LYS A 771 -9.54 28.40 -13.26
CA LYS A 771 -10.00 29.79 -13.33
C LYS A 771 -8.87 30.74 -12.96
N VAL A 772 -8.65 31.79 -13.77
CA VAL A 772 -7.68 32.85 -13.49
C VAL A 772 -8.34 33.89 -12.59
N ASP A 773 -7.70 34.26 -11.49
CA ASP A 773 -8.13 35.35 -10.60
C ASP A 773 -7.83 36.70 -11.21
N GLU A 774 -8.85 37.51 -11.51
CA GLU A 774 -8.72 38.83 -12.10
C GLU A 774 -7.98 39.86 -11.22
N THR A 775 -7.79 39.54 -9.93
CA THR A 775 -7.09 40.39 -8.96
C THR A 775 -5.56 40.36 -9.08
N ALA A 776 -5.00 39.44 -9.85
CA ALA A 776 -3.54 39.28 -10.01
C ALA A 776 -2.99 40.09 -11.21
N GLU A 777 -3.84 40.63 -12.09
CA GLU A 777 -3.43 41.40 -13.29
C GLU A 777 -3.84 42.87 -13.20
N GLN A 778 -3.41 43.61 -12.16
CA GLN A 778 -3.33 45.06 -12.31
C GLN A 778 -1.91 45.41 -12.79
N PRO A 779 -1.76 46.03 -13.98
CA PRO A 779 -0.47 46.53 -14.39
C PRO A 779 -0.10 47.68 -13.42
N GLY A 780 0.95 47.45 -12.65
CA GLY A 780 1.59 48.54 -11.92
C GLY A 780 2.05 49.59 -12.91
N GLU A 781 1.61 50.85 -12.69
CA GLU A 781 2.18 52.02 -13.35
C GLU A 781 3.70 51.95 -13.26
N GLU A 782 4.36 52.10 -14.41
CA GLU A 782 5.80 52.24 -14.53
C GLU A 782 6.30 53.40 -13.67
N THR A 783 6.88 53.12 -12.54
CA THR A 783 7.87 54.00 -11.92
C THR A 783 9.25 53.54 -12.33
N VAL A 784 9.84 54.30 -13.21
CA VAL A 784 11.26 54.22 -13.63
C VAL A 784 12.15 54.25 -12.39
N GLY A 785 12.98 53.24 -12.21
CA GLY A 785 14.21 53.37 -11.44
C GLY A 785 14.51 52.22 -10.48
N SER A 786 15.46 51.46 -10.90
CA SER A 786 16.53 50.71 -10.19
C SER A 786 16.48 49.19 -10.32
N GLU A 787 17.52 48.74 -10.96
CA GLU A 787 17.97 47.36 -11.00
C GLU A 787 18.03 46.72 -9.60
N SER A 788 17.39 45.58 -9.42
CA SER A 788 17.77 44.66 -8.36
C SER A 788 17.72 43.23 -8.88
N THR A 789 18.91 42.72 -9.01
CA THR A 789 19.36 41.36 -9.21
C THR A 789 18.53 40.29 -8.51
N LEU A 790 18.12 39.31 -9.28
CA LEU A 790 17.71 37.98 -8.82
C LEU A 790 18.85 37.31 -8.06
N SER A 791 18.72 37.12 -6.76
CA SER A 791 19.63 36.35 -5.95
C SER A 791 19.15 34.89 -5.88
N SER A 792 19.86 34.04 -6.59
CA SER A 792 19.90 32.60 -6.35
C SER A 792 20.38 32.33 -4.92
N ILE A 793 19.58 31.59 -4.14
CA ILE A 793 20.01 31.09 -2.82
C ILE A 793 20.92 29.90 -3.05
N SER A 794 22.23 30.15 -2.96
CA SER A 794 23.25 29.12 -2.80
C SER A 794 23.49 28.90 -1.30
N VAL A 795 23.31 27.69 -0.82
CA VAL A 795 23.73 27.29 0.53
C VAL A 795 25.26 27.25 0.55
N GLN A 796 25.88 28.18 1.28
CA GLN A 796 27.32 28.10 1.63
C GLN A 796 27.47 27.33 2.92
N SER A 797 28.25 26.26 2.87
CA SER A 797 28.85 25.61 4.04
C SER A 797 30.06 26.40 4.49
N GLU A 798 30.03 26.92 5.71
CA GLU A 798 31.21 27.47 6.40
C GLU A 798 32.12 26.31 6.80
N VAL A 799 33.37 26.38 6.35
CA VAL A 799 34.49 25.56 6.85
C VAL A 799 35.49 26.52 7.46
N ASP A 800 35.73 26.36 8.76
CA ASP A 800 36.74 27.05 9.52
C ASP A 800 38.16 26.67 9.04
N GLU A 801 38.94 27.67 8.63
CA GLU A 801 40.37 27.58 8.38
C GLU A 801 41.17 27.70 9.69
N THR A 802 42.01 26.74 9.97
CA THR A 802 43.20 26.96 10.78
C THR A 802 44.42 26.47 10.00
N THR A 803 45.31 27.43 9.82
CA THR A 803 46.59 27.48 9.17
C THR A 803 47.63 26.44 9.63
N ALA A 804 48.35 25.84 8.68
CA ALA A 804 49.81 25.65 8.81
C ALA A 804 50.48 25.45 7.44
N ASP A 805 51.38 26.30 7.20
CA ASP A 805 52.31 26.48 6.14
C ASP A 805 53.29 25.29 5.94
N THR A 806 53.53 24.85 4.72
CA THR A 806 54.86 24.44 4.25
C THR A 806 54.94 24.29 2.72
N THR A 807 55.92 24.91 2.20
CA THR A 807 56.36 25.20 0.84
C THR A 807 56.97 24.00 0.05
N LEU A 808 56.88 24.15 -1.30
CA LEU A 808 57.79 23.69 -2.39
C LEU A 808 57.63 22.21 -2.82
N VAL A 809 57.69 21.84 -4.11
CA VAL A 809 58.47 22.17 -5.27
C VAL A 809 57.83 21.66 -6.56
N LEU A 810 57.97 22.42 -7.63
CA LEU A 810 57.68 22.14 -9.04
C LEU A 810 58.37 20.89 -9.61
N GLY A 811 57.73 20.26 -10.58
CA GLY A 811 58.32 19.29 -11.47
C GLY A 811 57.38 19.03 -12.68
N GLU A 812 57.60 19.78 -13.77
CA GLU A 812 57.17 19.46 -15.13
C GLU A 812 57.90 18.21 -15.60
N GLU A 813 57.21 17.34 -16.35
CA GLU A 813 57.79 16.77 -17.58
C GLU A 813 56.71 16.06 -18.44
N THR A 814 56.89 16.23 -19.70
CA THR A 814 56.09 16.07 -20.92
C THR A 814 56.20 14.66 -21.52
N GLU A 815 55.24 14.36 -22.40
CA GLU A 815 55.27 13.49 -23.59
C GLU A 815 55.47 11.96 -23.40
N GLU A 816 54.85 11.08 -24.08
CA GLU A 816 54.57 10.92 -25.52
C GLU A 816 53.61 9.72 -25.78
N THR A 817 52.86 9.84 -26.83
CA THR A 817 52.07 8.89 -27.61
C THR A 817 52.61 7.47 -27.75
N THR A 818 51.70 6.46 -27.83
CA THR A 818 51.62 5.51 -28.94
C THR A 818 50.28 4.78 -29.05
N GLU A 819 49.74 4.83 -30.25
CA GLU A 819 48.65 4.03 -30.77
C GLU A 819 49.08 2.54 -30.80
N THR A 820 48.09 1.66 -30.55
CA THR A 820 47.88 0.45 -31.37
C THR A 820 46.43 -0.04 -31.27
N GLY A 821 45.78 0.02 -32.39
CA GLY A 821 44.47 -0.57 -32.63
C GLY A 821 44.56 -2.11 -32.73
N ALA A 822 43.48 -2.74 -32.28
CA ALA A 822 43.13 -4.07 -32.74
C ALA A 822 41.59 -4.14 -32.90
N MET A 823 41.17 -4.01 -34.11
CA MET A 823 39.89 -4.46 -34.66
C MET A 823 39.77 -5.96 -34.45
N LEU A 824 38.75 -6.43 -33.80
CA LEU A 824 38.25 -7.79 -33.94
C LEU A 824 36.83 -7.74 -34.47
N ALA A 825 36.69 -8.11 -35.73
CA ALA A 825 35.45 -8.41 -36.39
C ALA A 825 34.80 -9.64 -35.74
N LEU A 826 33.55 -9.52 -35.38
CA LEU A 826 32.68 -10.65 -35.02
C LEU A 826 31.83 -11.03 -36.24
N ASP A 827 32.02 -12.26 -36.63
CA ASP A 827 31.45 -13.01 -37.75
C ASP A 827 29.95 -13.23 -37.51
N ASP A 828 29.15 -12.79 -38.46
CA ASP A 828 27.71 -13.05 -38.59
C ASP A 828 27.51 -14.47 -39.18
N SER A 829 27.41 -15.48 -38.32
CA SER A 829 26.84 -16.78 -38.73
C SER A 829 26.46 -17.64 -37.50
N ASN A 830 25.28 -17.46 -36.96
CA ASN A 830 24.49 -18.49 -36.26
C ASN A 830 23.15 -17.93 -35.73
N ILE A 831 22.32 -17.43 -36.62
CA ILE A 831 20.87 -17.29 -36.37
C ILE A 831 20.16 -17.99 -37.53
N ASP A 832 20.02 -19.32 -37.41
CA ASP A 832 18.98 -20.10 -38.07
C ASP A 832 19.15 -21.57 -37.64
N LYS A 833 18.42 -21.91 -36.55
CA LYS A 833 17.97 -23.26 -36.20
C LYS A 833 17.32 -23.24 -34.82
N ASN A 834 16.05 -22.85 -34.80
CA ASN A 834 15.03 -23.29 -33.84
C ASN A 834 13.67 -22.61 -34.14
N ALA A 835 13.26 -22.74 -35.41
CA ALA A 835 11.89 -22.48 -35.84
C ALA A 835 11.38 -23.72 -36.58
N ASP A 836 11.16 -24.82 -35.83
CA ASP A 836 10.38 -25.97 -36.30
C ASP A 836 10.13 -26.89 -35.11
N PHE A 837 9.18 -26.53 -34.25
CA PHE A 837 8.48 -27.45 -33.35
C PHE A 837 7.23 -26.74 -32.79
N LEU A 838 6.24 -26.53 -33.63
CA LEU A 838 4.82 -26.33 -33.26
C LEU A 838 3.96 -26.19 -34.53
N SER A 839 3.92 -27.28 -35.31
CA SER A 839 2.79 -27.53 -36.21
C SER A 839 2.64 -29.04 -36.27
N ASN A 840 1.76 -29.56 -35.43
CA ASN A 840 0.89 -30.71 -35.66
C ASN A 840 0.35 -31.18 -34.30
N GLU A 841 -0.91 -30.89 -34.08
CA GLU A 841 -1.98 -31.84 -33.79
C GLU A 841 -3.21 -31.08 -33.27
N ASN A 842 -4.22 -31.14 -34.12
CA ASN A 842 -5.68 -31.02 -33.93
C ASN A 842 -6.25 -30.48 -32.64
#